data_674ec2793662c153fd4162c98ce40a48
#
_entry.id   674ec2793662c153fd4162c98ce40a48
#
_cell.length_a   1.000
_cell.length_b   1.000
_cell.length_c   1.000
_cell.angle_alpha   90.00
_cell.angle_beta   90.00
_cell.angle_gamma   90.00
#
_symmetry.space_group_name_H-M   'P 1'
#
loop_
_entity.id
_entity.type
_entity.pdbx_description
1 polymer ?
#
loop_
_entity_poly.entity_id
_entity_poly.type
_entity_poly.pdbx_seq_one_letter_code
_entity_poly.pdbx_strand_id
1 'polypeptide(L)'
;MAQATVGWKYLGSLRSPRIPRSGATNSHRRSLLVEQPQSTKDAGGVLLGKLSNFRAVGLANEPGLLAGNLDGRLGTSLRIEAQRRWMDHVVLVESSGRWLPVNEFQQRFWMNASNHQWLSASAPTASGKTFLVLQWLIDQILSSGARVAVYLAPTRALVSEIESNLQSLLGKDGEVQVSSLPLREKYDVALAGGARLILVFTQERLHLLANILGDAITIDLLIVDEAHKIGDNLRGIILQDAVERAARANPALKVVFMSPATQNPEELLADAPEGASAVAVDSDAPTVLQNLIVAEQVPRQPKLWRLSARQYGATIPVGVLQLASSPAGLRKRLAFIAAAAGERGGTLVYANGAAESEKVADLISQLLPPGAAPDPELTELADLVRKGVHPNFKLAPLVERRVAFHYCNMPSLIRLEVERLFRSGKIRFLVCTSTLMEGVNLSCRTIVLRGPRKGKGHPMEPHDFWNLAGRAGRWGNEFQGNIICIDPEDATAWPSGVPARARYPIKRESDAVLDLGGRMADYLDRRASTALAELKDIEQFEQVGSYLLATYLRLGSISQANLAKRHDSAVVAALDQSLSKLAGLIEVSAIVAGRHPGVSALGLQHLLEAFRTHRTDVENLLPAAVESYDSYDRFVTIMRRINQHLFPAFLPDGLIPLYALIVVQWLKGFSLAEIIRRNIDYHNRNGKSYNLPKLIRDTMELVEQIARFKAPKYFAAYMDVLNLHLSQIGRSDLIDHDLDIGTQLEFGVSSRTLLSLLELGLSRMSAVALYEKIARDDLSKEGCLAWAAERESQLEGMDIPMIMLREVREKLFPGNNQQSQAST
;
A
#
# COMPACT_ATOMS: atom_id res chain seq x y z
N MET A 1 19.47 -27.69 -5.12
CA MET A 1 19.28 -27.52 -6.58
C MET A 1 18.95 -28.80 -7.33
N ALA A 2 19.72 -29.88 -7.22
CA ALA A 2 19.46 -31.16 -7.95
C ALA A 2 18.10 -31.81 -7.60
N GLN A 3 17.63 -31.73 -6.37
CA GLN A 3 16.35 -32.31 -5.92
C GLN A 3 15.12 -31.56 -6.46
N ALA A 4 15.21 -30.23 -6.61
CA ALA A 4 14.15 -29.46 -7.27
C ALA A 4 13.99 -29.87 -8.74
N THR A 5 15.08 -30.17 -9.43
CA THR A 5 15.09 -30.51 -10.86
C THR A 5 14.37 -31.83 -11.16
N VAL A 6 14.40 -32.77 -10.21
CA VAL A 6 13.72 -34.10 -10.37
C VAL A 6 12.20 -33.95 -10.17
N GLY A 7 11.78 -33.17 -9.18
CA GLY A 7 10.36 -32.83 -8.96
C GLY A 7 9.72 -32.15 -10.18
N TRP A 8 10.47 -31.31 -10.86
CA TRP A 8 10.05 -30.58 -12.05
C TRP A 8 9.90 -31.45 -13.29
N LYS A 9 10.74 -32.47 -13.47
CA LYS A 9 10.58 -33.43 -14.58
C LYS A 9 9.27 -34.22 -14.48
N TYR A 10 8.84 -34.55 -13.28
CA TYR A 10 7.58 -35.31 -13.07
C TYR A 10 6.33 -34.42 -13.18
N LEU A 11 6.37 -33.20 -12.66
CA LEU A 11 5.30 -32.20 -12.87
C LEU A 11 5.28 -31.70 -14.33
N GLY A 12 6.43 -31.69 -15.01
CA GLY A 12 6.56 -31.41 -16.44
C GLY A 12 6.02 -32.51 -17.35
N SER A 13 5.98 -33.77 -16.89
CA SER A 13 5.34 -34.89 -17.62
C SER A 13 3.81 -34.85 -17.54
N LEU A 14 3.23 -34.04 -16.64
CA LEU A 14 1.82 -33.64 -16.67
C LEU A 14 1.53 -32.62 -17.80
N ARG A 15 2.54 -32.30 -18.64
CA ARG A 15 2.37 -31.58 -19.90
C ARG A 15 1.70 -32.46 -20.93
N SER A 16 0.64 -31.90 -21.49
CA SER A 16 -0.27 -32.49 -22.44
C SER A 16 0.38 -33.29 -23.58
N PRO A 17 -0.22 -34.43 -24.00
CA PRO A 17 -0.03 -34.97 -25.32
C PRO A 17 -0.44 -33.97 -26.39
N ARG A 18 0.14 -34.08 -27.58
CA ARG A 18 -0.09 -33.24 -28.77
C ARG A 18 -1.57 -32.86 -28.94
N ILE A 19 -1.85 -31.57 -28.99
CA ILE A 19 -3.21 -31.01 -29.21
C ILE A 19 -3.70 -31.43 -30.60
N PRO A 20 -4.84 -32.13 -30.72
CA PRO A 20 -5.50 -32.32 -32.02
C PRO A 20 -6.07 -30.97 -32.51
N ARG A 21 -5.98 -30.74 -33.82
CA ARG A 21 -6.44 -29.52 -34.52
C ARG A 21 -7.96 -29.48 -34.69
N SER A 22 -8.75 -29.64 -33.63
CA SER A 22 -10.19 -29.44 -33.72
C SER A 22 -10.75 -28.92 -32.42
N GLY A 23 -11.70 -28.03 -32.51
CA GLY A 23 -12.33 -27.23 -31.44
C GLY A 23 -13.06 -28.00 -30.38
N ALA A 24 -12.33 -28.74 -29.58
CA ALA A 24 -12.87 -29.44 -28.40
C ALA A 24 -13.07 -28.50 -27.24
N THR A 25 -14.27 -28.43 -26.72
CA THR A 25 -14.75 -27.62 -25.63
C THR A 25 -14.00 -27.85 -24.31
N ASN A 26 -14.03 -26.84 -23.46
CA ASN A 26 -13.31 -26.71 -22.18
C ASN A 26 -13.49 -27.87 -21.16
N SER A 27 -14.47 -28.73 -21.34
CA SER A 27 -14.72 -29.93 -20.53
C SER A 27 -13.68 -31.05 -20.73
N HIS A 28 -13.15 -31.22 -21.95
CA HIS A 28 -12.16 -32.27 -22.26
C HIS A 28 -10.79 -32.04 -21.63
N ARG A 29 -10.36 -30.78 -21.40
CA ARG A 29 -9.07 -30.49 -20.75
C ARG A 29 -9.08 -30.73 -19.23
N ARG A 30 -10.23 -30.63 -18.58
CA ARG A 30 -10.37 -31.05 -17.16
C ARG A 30 -10.32 -32.57 -17.03
N SER A 31 -10.92 -33.29 -17.96
CA SER A 31 -10.90 -34.77 -17.97
C SER A 31 -9.50 -35.37 -18.16
N LEU A 32 -8.63 -34.72 -18.95
CA LEU A 32 -7.26 -35.22 -19.17
C LEU A 32 -6.37 -35.19 -17.93
N LEU A 33 -6.59 -34.23 -17.00
CA LEU A 33 -5.89 -34.16 -15.71
C LEU A 33 -6.53 -35.05 -14.65
N VAL A 34 -7.81 -35.31 -14.75
CA VAL A 34 -8.58 -36.21 -13.86
C VAL A 34 -8.32 -37.69 -14.24
N GLU A 35 -8.04 -37.98 -15.51
CA GLU A 35 -7.78 -39.32 -16.06
C GLU A 35 -6.37 -39.86 -15.85
N GLN A 36 -5.47 -39.14 -15.14
CA GLN A 36 -4.14 -39.67 -14.84
C GLN A 36 -4.23 -40.90 -13.94
N PRO A 37 -3.35 -41.93 -14.17
CA PRO A 37 -3.28 -43.08 -13.30
C PRO A 37 -3.10 -42.66 -11.83
N GLN A 38 -3.73 -43.42 -10.92
CA GLN A 38 -3.66 -43.20 -9.48
C GLN A 38 -2.21 -43.06 -8.99
N SER A 39 -1.31 -43.90 -9.49
CA SER A 39 0.11 -43.86 -9.15
C SER A 39 0.80 -42.51 -9.50
N THR A 40 0.40 -41.88 -10.61
CA THR A 40 0.91 -40.58 -11.02
C THR A 40 0.39 -39.46 -10.08
N LYS A 41 -0.87 -39.56 -9.69
CA LYS A 41 -1.48 -38.62 -8.71
C LYS A 41 -0.81 -38.77 -7.34
N ASP A 42 -0.59 -39.99 -6.88
CA ASP A 42 0.07 -40.28 -5.61
C ASP A 42 1.53 -39.79 -5.60
N ALA A 43 2.27 -40.04 -6.70
CA ALA A 43 3.63 -39.51 -6.87
C ALA A 43 3.65 -37.95 -6.81
N GLY A 44 2.66 -37.28 -7.41
CA GLY A 44 2.50 -35.85 -7.31
C GLY A 44 2.29 -35.36 -5.87
N GLY A 45 1.44 -36.04 -5.12
CA GLY A 45 1.21 -35.76 -3.70
C GLY A 45 2.48 -35.93 -2.84
N VAL A 46 3.20 -37.03 -3.04
CA VAL A 46 4.48 -37.28 -2.36
C VAL A 46 5.52 -36.20 -2.67
N LEU A 47 5.64 -35.81 -3.95
CA LEU A 47 6.58 -34.74 -4.36
C LEU A 47 6.25 -33.38 -3.75
N LEU A 48 4.97 -33.00 -3.70
CA LEU A 48 4.54 -31.77 -3.04
C LEU A 48 4.85 -31.83 -1.53
N GLY A 49 4.61 -32.96 -0.87
CA GLY A 49 5.01 -33.18 0.51
C GLY A 49 6.52 -33.07 0.71
N LYS A 50 7.34 -33.64 -0.20
CA LYS A 50 8.81 -33.54 -0.18
C LYS A 50 9.32 -32.10 -0.36
N LEU A 51 8.55 -31.23 -0.98
CA LEU A 51 8.83 -29.79 -1.11
C LEU A 51 8.25 -28.97 0.07
N SER A 52 7.77 -29.64 1.11
CA SER A 52 7.11 -29.00 2.26
C SER A 52 5.91 -28.10 1.90
N ASN A 53 5.31 -28.36 0.73
CA ASN A 53 4.16 -27.61 0.24
C ASN A 53 2.85 -28.35 0.55
N PHE A 54 2.59 -28.60 1.84
CA PHE A 54 1.42 -29.38 2.30
C PHE A 54 0.07 -28.74 1.93
N ARG A 55 0.02 -27.41 1.82
CA ARG A 55 -1.20 -26.73 1.37
C ARG A 55 -1.52 -26.98 -0.09
N ALA A 56 -0.51 -27.10 -0.93
CA ALA A 56 -0.72 -27.44 -2.33
C ALA A 56 -1.28 -28.84 -2.52
N VAL A 57 -1.00 -29.76 -1.60
CA VAL A 57 -1.62 -31.10 -1.59
C VAL A 57 -3.13 -31.00 -1.36
N GLY A 58 -3.56 -30.22 -0.38
CA GLY A 58 -5.00 -29.98 -0.10
C GLY A 58 -5.71 -29.36 -1.31
N LEU A 59 -5.13 -28.31 -1.89
CA LEU A 59 -5.65 -27.64 -3.09
C LEU A 59 -5.75 -28.56 -4.33
N ALA A 60 -4.82 -29.48 -4.48
CA ALA A 60 -4.83 -30.41 -5.60
C ALA A 60 -5.89 -31.51 -5.44
N ASN A 61 -6.29 -31.79 -4.21
CA ASN A 61 -7.34 -32.75 -3.92
C ASN A 61 -8.74 -32.21 -4.29
N GLU A 62 -9.04 -30.94 -4.04
CA GLU A 62 -10.34 -30.34 -4.33
C GLU A 62 -10.77 -30.47 -5.81
N PRO A 63 -9.96 -30.09 -6.80
CA PRO A 63 -10.31 -30.28 -8.21
C PRO A 63 -10.05 -31.69 -8.74
N GLY A 64 -9.69 -32.67 -7.89
CA GLY A 64 -9.42 -34.03 -8.29
C GLY A 64 -8.09 -34.25 -9.06
N LEU A 65 -7.17 -33.27 -8.98
CA LEU A 65 -5.82 -33.38 -9.59
C LEU A 65 -4.97 -34.41 -8.84
N LEU A 66 -5.15 -34.49 -7.54
CA LEU A 66 -4.62 -35.57 -6.70
C LEU A 66 -5.79 -36.37 -6.12
N ALA A 67 -5.55 -37.60 -5.81
CA ALA A 67 -6.57 -38.40 -5.15
C ALA A 67 -6.54 -38.18 -3.64
N GLY A 68 -7.69 -38.00 -3.04
CA GLY A 68 -7.86 -37.95 -1.58
C GLY A 68 -7.33 -39.21 -0.89
N ASN A 69 -7.07 -39.18 0.41
CA ASN A 69 -6.58 -40.26 1.23
C ASN A 69 -5.23 -40.88 0.71
N LEU A 70 -4.29 -40.02 0.38
CA LEU A 70 -2.94 -40.40 -0.06
C LEU A 70 -2.26 -41.31 0.98
N ASP A 71 -2.34 -40.96 2.26
CA ASP A 71 -1.69 -41.67 3.35
C ASP A 71 -2.11 -43.13 3.47
N GLY A 72 -3.37 -43.44 3.14
CA GLY A 72 -3.91 -44.82 3.15
C GLY A 72 -3.33 -45.68 2.03
N ARG A 73 -2.76 -45.09 0.99
CA ARG A 73 -2.20 -45.84 -0.18
C ARG A 73 -0.68 -45.89 -0.19
N LEU A 74 -0.01 -45.07 0.63
CA LEU A 74 1.44 -45.08 0.74
C LEU A 74 1.93 -46.31 1.51
N GLY A 75 3.01 -46.94 1.02
CA GLY A 75 3.72 -47.99 1.78
C GLY A 75 4.29 -47.41 3.08
N THR A 76 4.51 -48.25 4.07
CA THR A 76 4.91 -47.89 5.45
C THR A 76 6.10 -46.94 5.48
N SER A 77 7.13 -47.18 4.68
CA SER A 77 8.33 -46.33 4.64
C SER A 77 8.01 -44.89 4.19
N LEU A 78 7.19 -44.70 3.14
CA LEU A 78 6.79 -43.41 2.63
C LEU A 78 5.84 -42.68 3.60
N ARG A 79 4.99 -43.43 4.31
CA ARG A 79 4.13 -42.89 5.37
C ARG A 79 4.94 -42.33 6.53
N ILE A 80 5.91 -43.10 7.02
CA ILE A 80 6.82 -42.66 8.09
C ILE A 80 7.62 -41.44 7.62
N GLU A 81 8.13 -41.41 6.38
CA GLU A 81 8.83 -40.25 5.83
C GLU A 81 7.92 -39.03 5.71
N ALA A 82 6.68 -39.18 5.26
CA ALA A 82 5.70 -38.11 5.16
C ALA A 82 5.33 -37.54 6.54
N GLN A 83 5.08 -38.40 7.53
CA GLN A 83 4.80 -37.98 8.90
C GLN A 83 5.98 -37.27 9.56
N ARG A 84 7.22 -37.81 9.38
CA ARG A 84 8.42 -37.13 9.87
C ARG A 84 8.57 -35.74 9.29
N ARG A 85 8.40 -35.60 7.96
CA ARG A 85 8.45 -34.27 7.31
C ARG A 85 7.38 -33.33 7.82
N TRP A 86 6.18 -33.84 8.07
CA TRP A 86 5.13 -33.02 8.63
C TRP A 86 5.54 -32.53 10.03
N MET A 87 6.08 -33.40 10.88
CA MET A 87 6.60 -33.02 12.19
C MET A 87 7.78 -32.04 12.11
N ASP A 88 8.67 -32.21 11.11
CA ASP A 88 9.78 -31.29 10.87
C ASP A 88 9.33 -29.91 10.37
N HIS A 89 8.09 -29.76 9.91
CA HIS A 89 7.58 -28.52 9.31
C HIS A 89 6.27 -28.07 9.97
N VAL A 90 6.19 -28.18 11.27
CA VAL A 90 5.11 -27.58 12.07
C VAL A 90 5.70 -26.64 13.13
N VAL A 91 4.92 -25.66 13.51
CA VAL A 91 5.22 -24.76 14.64
C VAL A 91 4.05 -24.78 15.61
N LEU A 92 4.36 -24.71 16.91
CA LEU A 92 3.33 -24.60 17.93
C LEU A 92 2.94 -23.12 18.09
N VAL A 93 1.67 -22.82 17.98
CA VAL A 93 1.08 -21.53 18.36
C VAL A 93 0.71 -21.65 19.83
N GLU A 94 1.54 -21.12 20.71
CA GLU A 94 1.45 -21.31 22.17
C GLU A 94 0.13 -20.79 22.74
N SER A 95 -0.31 -19.62 22.28
CA SER A 95 -1.55 -18.98 22.71
C SER A 95 -2.82 -19.80 22.47
N SER A 96 -2.81 -20.68 21.45
CA SER A 96 -3.98 -21.53 21.10
C SER A 96 -3.74 -23.03 21.27
N GLY A 97 -2.51 -23.46 21.55
CA GLY A 97 -2.13 -24.86 21.60
C GLY A 97 -2.18 -25.59 20.24
N ARG A 98 -2.31 -24.86 19.14
CA ARG A 98 -2.49 -25.43 17.78
C ARG A 98 -1.14 -25.62 17.06
N TRP A 99 -1.02 -26.75 16.39
CA TRP A 99 0.10 -27.02 15.49
C TRP A 99 -0.22 -26.44 14.10
N LEU A 100 0.65 -25.51 13.63
CA LEU A 100 0.51 -24.86 12.33
C LEU A 100 1.52 -25.48 11.35
N PRO A 101 1.08 -26.14 10.25
CA PRO A 101 2.00 -26.60 9.22
C PRO A 101 2.58 -25.41 8.44
N VAL A 102 3.89 -25.40 8.27
CA VAL A 102 4.67 -24.31 7.69
C VAL A 102 5.65 -24.84 6.65
N ASN A 103 6.11 -23.99 5.74
CA ASN A 103 7.23 -24.32 4.87
C ASN A 103 8.58 -24.02 5.58
N GLU A 104 9.69 -24.42 4.96
CA GLU A 104 11.04 -24.25 5.53
C GLU A 104 11.35 -22.80 5.90
N PHE A 105 11.01 -21.82 5.03
CA PHE A 105 11.21 -20.41 5.33
C PHE A 105 10.36 -19.95 6.54
N GLN A 106 9.11 -20.37 6.58
CA GLN A 106 8.17 -20.02 7.63
C GLN A 106 8.59 -20.61 8.97
N GLN A 107 9.11 -21.83 8.99
CA GLN A 107 9.66 -22.46 10.19
C GLN A 107 10.90 -21.70 10.70
N ARG A 108 11.85 -21.42 9.80
CA ARG A 108 13.06 -20.64 10.15
C ARG A 108 12.68 -19.25 10.69
N PHE A 109 11.70 -18.60 10.08
CA PHE A 109 11.16 -17.33 10.58
C PHE A 109 10.65 -17.48 12.01
N TRP A 110 9.71 -18.44 12.25
CA TRP A 110 9.07 -18.63 13.55
C TRP A 110 10.07 -18.86 14.67
N MET A 111 11.00 -19.79 14.46
CA MET A 111 12.05 -20.13 15.43
C MET A 111 12.98 -18.95 15.72
N ASN A 112 13.38 -18.21 14.70
CA ASN A 112 14.28 -17.08 14.89
C ASN A 112 13.57 -15.84 15.45
N ALA A 113 12.35 -15.55 15.04
CA ALA A 113 11.58 -14.42 15.55
C ALA A 113 11.26 -14.54 17.05
N SER A 114 11.10 -15.76 17.56
CA SER A 114 10.92 -16.00 19.00
C SER A 114 12.22 -15.80 19.79
N ASN A 115 13.37 -16.16 19.21
CA ASN A 115 14.65 -16.23 19.91
C ASN A 115 15.56 -14.99 19.76
N HIS A 116 15.27 -14.10 18.77
CA HIS A 116 16.08 -12.91 18.52
C HIS A 116 15.26 -11.64 18.74
N GLN A 117 15.96 -10.56 19.11
CA GLN A 117 15.35 -9.26 19.33
C GLN A 117 15.06 -8.54 18.01
N TRP A 118 16.00 -8.62 17.05
CA TRP A 118 15.85 -8.02 15.73
C TRP A 118 15.93 -9.08 14.64
N LEU A 119 14.92 -9.12 13.77
CA LEU A 119 14.85 -10.08 12.68
C LEU A 119 14.57 -9.37 11.35
N SER A 120 15.31 -9.74 10.31
CA SER A 120 15.00 -9.36 8.93
C SER A 120 14.59 -10.60 8.13
N ALA A 121 13.35 -10.63 7.68
CA ALA A 121 12.76 -11.73 6.92
C ALA A 121 12.55 -11.35 5.45
N SER A 122 13.34 -11.97 4.57
CA SER A 122 13.35 -11.70 3.13
C SER A 122 12.90 -12.93 2.34
N ALA A 123 11.78 -12.82 1.62
CA ALA A 123 11.28 -13.92 0.80
C ALA A 123 10.41 -13.39 -0.36
N PRO A 124 10.29 -14.12 -1.47
CA PRO A 124 9.46 -13.72 -2.60
C PRO A 124 8.01 -13.37 -2.20
N THR A 125 7.37 -12.51 -2.98
CA THR A 125 5.93 -12.25 -2.86
C THR A 125 5.16 -13.57 -2.98
N ALA A 126 4.04 -13.71 -2.28
CA ALA A 126 3.26 -14.95 -2.18
C ALA A 126 3.90 -16.11 -1.38
N SER A 127 4.99 -15.89 -0.65
CA SER A 127 5.56 -16.90 0.27
C SER A 127 4.75 -17.09 1.56
N GLY A 128 3.64 -16.38 1.73
CA GLY A 128 2.79 -16.44 2.93
C GLY A 128 3.35 -15.68 4.13
N LYS A 129 4.24 -14.71 3.92
CA LYS A 129 4.84 -13.87 4.98
C LYS A 129 3.79 -13.22 5.88
N THR A 130 2.87 -12.46 5.29
CA THR A 130 1.84 -11.72 6.04
C THR A 130 1.00 -12.65 6.91
N PHE A 131 0.52 -13.78 6.36
CA PHE A 131 -0.22 -14.77 7.14
C PHE A 131 0.57 -15.26 8.35
N LEU A 132 1.82 -15.63 8.14
CA LEU A 132 2.68 -16.17 9.20
C LEU A 132 2.94 -15.15 10.29
N VAL A 133 3.27 -13.92 9.90
CA VAL A 133 3.59 -12.84 10.84
C VAL A 133 2.38 -12.43 11.67
N LEU A 134 1.17 -12.42 11.10
CA LEU A 134 -0.05 -12.14 11.88
C LEU A 134 -0.31 -13.24 12.91
N GLN A 135 -0.13 -14.51 12.56
CA GLN A 135 -0.23 -15.62 13.53
C GLN A 135 0.82 -15.49 14.63
N TRP A 136 2.06 -15.19 14.27
CA TRP A 136 3.15 -14.99 15.22
C TRP A 136 2.93 -13.76 16.10
N LEU A 137 2.46 -12.64 15.55
CA LEU A 137 2.14 -11.43 16.31
C LEU A 137 1.08 -11.68 17.39
N ILE A 138 -0.01 -12.36 17.02
CA ILE A 138 -1.06 -12.73 17.96
C ILE A 138 -0.52 -13.66 19.03
N ASP A 139 0.26 -14.66 18.63
CA ASP A 139 0.89 -15.57 19.57
C ASP A 139 1.80 -14.84 20.56
N GLN A 140 2.66 -13.95 20.09
CA GLN A 140 3.57 -13.18 20.93
C GLN A 140 2.81 -12.25 21.88
N ILE A 141 1.80 -11.51 21.39
CA ILE A 141 1.08 -10.57 22.24
C ILE A 141 0.23 -11.29 23.32
N LEU A 142 -0.22 -12.52 23.07
CA LEU A 142 -1.01 -13.31 24.00
C LEU A 142 -0.16 -14.12 24.96
N SER A 143 0.96 -14.70 24.50
CA SER A 143 1.81 -15.60 25.30
C SER A 143 2.99 -14.92 26.00
N SER A 144 3.45 -13.75 25.49
CA SER A 144 4.54 -12.99 26.10
C SER A 144 4.03 -11.88 27.04
N GLY A 145 4.93 -11.18 27.70
CA GLY A 145 4.61 -9.98 28.51
C GLY A 145 4.36 -8.71 27.69
N ALA A 146 4.36 -8.79 26.36
CA ALA A 146 4.17 -7.64 25.49
C ALA A 146 2.76 -7.04 25.62
N ARG A 147 2.66 -5.72 25.75
CA ARG A 147 1.39 -4.98 25.88
C ARG A 147 1.05 -4.18 24.64
N VAL A 148 2.04 -3.57 24.00
CA VAL A 148 1.86 -2.71 22.82
C VAL A 148 2.65 -3.27 21.65
N ALA A 149 1.94 -3.65 20.61
CA ALA A 149 2.52 -4.02 19.32
C ALA A 149 2.14 -3.01 18.24
N VAL A 150 3.08 -2.70 17.36
CA VAL A 150 2.84 -1.85 16.19
C VAL A 150 3.15 -2.64 14.93
N TYR A 151 2.20 -2.67 14.00
CA TYR A 151 2.38 -3.19 12.64
C TYR A 151 2.41 -2.01 11.66
N LEU A 152 3.56 -1.76 11.05
CA LEU A 152 3.71 -0.74 10.02
C LEU A 152 3.46 -1.33 8.63
N ALA A 153 2.50 -0.74 7.94
CA ALA A 153 2.19 -1.06 6.55
C ALA A 153 2.38 0.17 5.65
N PRO A 154 2.90 0.02 4.42
CA PRO A 154 3.28 1.16 3.58
C PRO A 154 2.09 1.95 3.04
N THR A 155 0.88 1.43 3.06
CA THR A 155 -0.31 2.09 2.51
C THR A 155 -1.53 1.97 3.41
N ARG A 156 -2.42 2.97 3.35
CA ARG A 156 -3.70 2.95 4.10
C ARG A 156 -4.58 1.75 3.74
N ALA A 157 -4.55 1.30 2.48
CA ALA A 157 -5.29 0.13 2.05
C ALA A 157 -4.81 -1.15 2.77
N LEU A 158 -3.48 -1.32 2.84
CA LEU A 158 -2.90 -2.46 3.56
C LEU A 158 -3.15 -2.37 5.07
N VAL A 159 -3.11 -1.16 5.66
CA VAL A 159 -3.50 -0.94 7.05
C VAL A 159 -4.91 -1.47 7.33
N SER A 160 -5.90 -1.10 6.49
CA SER A 160 -7.28 -1.57 6.66
C SER A 160 -7.42 -3.08 6.47
N GLU A 161 -6.68 -3.67 5.51
CA GLU A 161 -6.67 -5.13 5.30
C GLU A 161 -6.09 -5.87 6.52
N ILE A 162 -4.95 -5.41 7.04
CA ILE A 162 -4.30 -6.02 8.21
C ILE A 162 -5.16 -5.87 9.46
N GLU A 163 -5.74 -4.69 9.70
CA GLU A 163 -6.66 -4.45 10.81
C GLU A 163 -7.85 -5.42 10.77
N SER A 164 -8.50 -5.56 9.61
CA SER A 164 -9.61 -6.49 9.42
C SER A 164 -9.20 -7.96 9.64
N ASN A 165 -8.02 -8.35 9.11
CA ASN A 165 -7.51 -9.69 9.30
C ASN A 165 -7.20 -10.00 10.78
N LEU A 166 -6.59 -9.06 11.51
CA LEU A 166 -6.31 -9.21 12.95
C LEU A 166 -7.61 -9.30 13.75
N GLN A 167 -8.59 -8.44 13.48
CA GLN A 167 -9.90 -8.50 14.14
C GLN A 167 -10.61 -9.84 13.89
N SER A 168 -10.52 -10.36 12.65
CA SER A 168 -11.08 -11.66 12.30
C SER A 168 -10.38 -12.84 13.02
N LEU A 169 -9.06 -12.76 13.21
CA LEU A 169 -8.26 -13.82 13.84
C LEU A 169 -8.40 -13.83 15.38
N LEU A 170 -8.53 -12.64 15.98
CA LEU A 170 -8.66 -12.49 17.44
C LEU A 170 -10.08 -12.79 17.96
N GLY A 171 -11.09 -12.71 17.10
CA GLY A 171 -12.48 -12.88 17.51
C GLY A 171 -12.98 -11.73 18.40
N LYS A 172 -13.97 -12.02 19.28
CA LYS A 172 -14.65 -11.02 20.12
C LYS A 172 -14.20 -11.00 21.60
N ASP A 173 -13.17 -11.75 21.96
CA ASP A 173 -12.82 -11.98 23.38
C ASP A 173 -12.26 -10.77 24.12
N GLY A 174 -12.05 -9.63 23.45
CA GLY A 174 -11.78 -8.33 24.07
C GLY A 174 -10.43 -8.15 24.77
N GLU A 175 -9.63 -9.21 24.90
CA GLU A 175 -8.32 -9.17 25.57
C GLU A 175 -7.29 -8.33 24.80
N VAL A 176 -7.39 -8.31 23.46
CA VAL A 176 -6.50 -7.56 22.59
C VAL A 176 -7.32 -6.56 21.77
N GLN A 177 -6.99 -5.29 21.91
CA GLN A 177 -7.59 -4.24 21.08
C GLN A 177 -6.77 -4.02 19.82
N VAL A 178 -7.44 -3.83 18.67
CA VAL A 178 -6.79 -3.51 17.38
C VAL A 178 -7.28 -2.15 16.92
N SER A 179 -6.36 -1.24 16.57
CA SER A 179 -6.71 0.10 16.10
C SER A 179 -5.77 0.60 15.00
N SER A 180 -6.33 1.28 14.01
CA SER A 180 -5.57 2.00 12.99
C SER A 180 -5.56 3.53 13.19
N LEU A 181 -6.15 4.03 14.27
CA LEU A 181 -6.23 5.45 14.59
C LEU A 181 -5.16 5.85 15.60
N PRO A 182 -4.34 6.89 15.34
CA PRO A 182 -3.29 7.35 16.23
C PRO A 182 -3.86 8.27 17.33
N LEU A 183 -4.76 7.74 18.17
CA LEU A 183 -5.44 8.48 19.24
C LEU A 183 -4.80 8.16 20.59
N ARG A 184 -4.40 9.19 21.32
CA ARG A 184 -3.87 9.08 22.68
C ARG A 184 -4.81 8.35 23.62
N GLU A 185 -6.11 8.68 23.56
CA GLU A 185 -7.13 8.07 24.41
C GLU A 185 -7.16 6.54 24.30
N LYS A 186 -7.05 5.99 23.06
CA LYS A 186 -7.03 4.54 22.86
C LYS A 186 -5.80 3.90 23.48
N TYR A 187 -4.64 4.57 23.40
CA TYR A 187 -3.40 4.11 23.99
C TYR A 187 -3.49 4.13 25.52
N ASP A 188 -3.91 5.24 26.11
CA ASP A 188 -4.01 5.43 27.55
C ASP A 188 -5.05 4.47 28.17
N VAL A 189 -6.22 4.30 27.55
CA VAL A 189 -7.29 3.39 28.00
C VAL A 189 -6.82 1.94 27.95
N ALA A 190 -6.14 1.51 26.89
CA ALA A 190 -5.62 0.15 26.77
C ALA A 190 -4.59 -0.15 27.87
N LEU A 191 -3.67 0.79 28.15
CA LEU A 191 -2.66 0.61 29.19
C LEU A 191 -3.26 0.67 30.60
N ALA A 192 -4.18 1.60 30.86
CA ALA A 192 -4.84 1.73 32.17
C ALA A 192 -5.74 0.54 32.50
N GLY A 193 -6.45 0.00 31.50
CA GLY A 193 -7.32 -1.17 31.63
C GLY A 193 -6.59 -2.52 31.70
N GLY A 194 -5.26 -2.54 31.55
CA GLY A 194 -4.47 -3.78 31.46
C GLY A 194 -4.68 -4.57 30.16
N ALA A 195 -5.40 -4.00 29.21
CA ALA A 195 -5.64 -4.59 27.89
C ALA A 195 -4.36 -4.53 27.04
N ARG A 196 -4.23 -5.47 26.11
CA ARG A 196 -3.16 -5.48 25.12
C ARG A 196 -3.61 -4.73 23.87
N LEU A 197 -2.68 -4.05 23.18
CA LEU A 197 -2.97 -3.17 22.07
C LEU A 197 -2.13 -3.53 20.84
N ILE A 198 -2.79 -3.74 19.71
CA ILE A 198 -2.14 -3.81 18.39
C ILE A 198 -2.52 -2.57 17.59
N LEU A 199 -1.53 -1.75 17.26
CA LEU A 199 -1.69 -0.58 16.39
C LEU A 199 -1.25 -0.93 14.96
N VAL A 200 -2.14 -0.72 14.00
CA VAL A 200 -1.85 -0.97 12.57
C VAL A 200 -1.74 0.38 11.87
N PHE A 201 -0.52 0.81 11.58
CA PHE A 201 -0.23 2.17 11.14
C PHE A 201 0.56 2.24 9.83
N THR A 202 0.52 3.40 9.17
CA THR A 202 1.60 3.82 8.29
C THR A 202 2.71 4.46 9.14
N GLN A 203 3.90 4.62 8.57
CA GLN A 203 5.01 5.29 9.26
C GLN A 203 4.66 6.72 9.70
N GLU A 204 3.84 7.43 8.90
CA GLU A 204 3.37 8.78 9.23
C GLU A 204 2.45 8.76 10.46
N ARG A 205 1.56 7.77 10.59
CA ARG A 205 0.68 7.63 11.76
C ARG A 205 1.43 7.26 13.03
N LEU A 206 2.45 6.40 12.94
CA LEU A 206 3.33 6.11 14.08
C LEU A 206 4.07 7.36 14.52
N HIS A 207 4.59 8.13 13.57
CA HIS A 207 5.26 9.40 13.86
C HIS A 207 4.31 10.39 14.55
N LEU A 208 3.06 10.50 14.07
CA LEU A 208 2.05 11.35 14.68
C LEU A 208 1.75 10.94 16.14
N LEU A 209 1.54 9.64 16.40
CA LEU A 209 1.30 9.14 17.77
C LEU A 209 2.50 9.39 18.67
N ALA A 210 3.72 9.17 18.17
CA ALA A 210 4.95 9.45 18.91
C ALA A 210 5.11 10.95 19.26
N ASN A 211 4.60 11.85 18.42
CA ASN A 211 4.58 13.29 18.73
C ASN A 211 3.54 13.65 19.81
N ILE A 212 2.37 12.97 19.79
CA ILE A 212 1.30 13.19 20.78
C ILE A 212 1.70 12.67 22.16
N LEU A 213 2.34 11.49 22.22
CA LEU A 213 2.72 10.83 23.46
C LEU A 213 4.10 11.27 24.00
N GLY A 214 4.96 11.80 23.12
CA GLY A 214 6.34 12.14 23.46
C GLY A 214 7.11 10.93 23.99
N ASP A 215 7.82 11.11 25.10
CA ASP A 215 8.61 10.06 25.74
C ASP A 215 7.77 8.99 26.47
N ALA A 216 6.46 9.19 26.55
CA ALA A 216 5.55 8.21 27.18
C ALA A 216 5.20 7.04 26.27
N ILE A 217 5.57 7.09 24.98
CA ILE A 217 5.30 5.99 24.07
C ILE A 217 6.24 4.81 24.36
N THR A 218 5.68 3.65 24.68
CA THR A 218 6.40 2.37 24.79
C THR A 218 5.82 1.37 23.81
N ILE A 219 6.68 0.78 23.00
CA ILE A 219 6.34 -0.27 22.03
C ILE A 219 7.17 -1.50 22.36
N ASP A 220 6.53 -2.65 22.54
CA ASP A 220 7.22 -3.91 22.86
C ASP A 220 7.56 -4.71 21.60
N LEU A 221 6.66 -4.66 20.60
CA LEU A 221 6.80 -5.35 19.32
C LEU A 221 6.59 -4.36 18.17
N LEU A 222 7.54 -4.30 17.23
CA LEU A 222 7.43 -3.50 16.01
C LEU A 222 7.58 -4.40 14.77
N ILE A 223 6.56 -4.49 13.97
CA ILE A 223 6.60 -5.19 12.68
C ILE A 223 6.62 -4.14 11.56
N VAL A 224 7.58 -4.24 10.66
CA VAL A 224 7.72 -3.36 9.51
C VAL A 224 7.49 -4.17 8.24
N ASP A 225 6.33 -4.03 7.64
CA ASP A 225 6.03 -4.69 6.36
C ASP A 225 6.57 -3.87 5.18
N GLU A 226 6.97 -4.56 4.12
CA GLU A 226 7.63 -3.96 2.95
C GLU A 226 8.85 -3.08 3.35
N ALA A 227 9.66 -3.55 4.30
CA ALA A 227 10.75 -2.79 4.92
C ALA A 227 11.82 -2.29 3.92
N HIS A 228 11.89 -2.88 2.71
CA HIS A 228 12.75 -2.37 1.63
C HIS A 228 12.38 -0.94 1.22
N LYS A 229 11.19 -0.44 1.59
CA LYS A 229 10.74 0.94 1.40
C LYS A 229 11.52 1.98 2.22
N ILE A 230 12.46 1.56 3.04
CA ILE A 230 13.41 2.46 3.72
C ILE A 230 14.26 3.27 2.73
N GLY A 231 14.33 2.85 1.47
CA GLY A 231 14.94 3.59 0.36
C GLY A 231 13.97 4.47 -0.45
N ASP A 232 12.72 4.62 -0.05
CA ASP A 232 11.70 5.33 -0.83
C ASP A 232 11.61 6.83 -0.45
N ASN A 233 12.58 7.63 -0.87
CA ASN A 233 12.59 9.08 -0.68
C ASN A 233 12.15 9.51 0.75
N LEU A 234 11.31 10.53 0.87
CA LEU A 234 10.82 11.03 2.16
C LEU A 234 10.17 9.94 3.04
N ARG A 235 9.41 9.02 2.44
CA ARG A 235 8.74 7.96 3.20
C ARG A 235 9.72 6.98 3.83
N GLY A 236 10.82 6.72 3.14
CA GLY A 236 11.92 5.91 3.68
C GLY A 236 12.60 6.60 4.87
N ILE A 237 12.81 7.90 4.79
CA ILE A 237 13.36 8.72 5.88
C ILE A 237 12.45 8.71 7.11
N ILE A 238 11.14 8.88 6.92
CA ILE A 238 10.15 8.82 8.02
C ILE A 238 10.15 7.43 8.65
N LEU A 239 10.23 6.37 7.85
CA LEU A 239 10.31 5.00 8.35
C LEU A 239 11.58 4.78 9.18
N GLN A 240 12.72 5.25 8.69
CA GLN A 240 14.00 5.16 9.42
C GLN A 240 13.91 5.89 10.77
N ASP A 241 13.47 7.16 10.78
CA ASP A 241 13.31 7.95 12.02
C ASP A 241 12.33 7.28 13.00
N ALA A 242 11.21 6.72 12.50
CA ALA A 242 10.23 6.04 13.35
C ALA A 242 10.80 4.79 14.04
N VAL A 243 11.57 3.97 13.32
CA VAL A 243 12.26 2.80 13.88
C VAL A 243 13.31 3.21 14.90
N GLU A 244 14.16 4.19 14.56
CA GLU A 244 15.21 4.69 15.45
C GLU A 244 14.65 5.32 16.74
N ARG A 245 13.53 6.04 16.65
CA ARG A 245 12.84 6.61 17.81
C ARG A 245 12.24 5.53 18.71
N ALA A 246 11.57 4.54 18.13
CA ALA A 246 10.99 3.43 18.88
C ALA A 246 12.08 2.60 19.59
N ALA A 247 13.20 2.32 18.91
CA ALA A 247 14.32 1.58 19.51
C ALA A 247 15.01 2.35 20.64
N ARG A 248 15.06 3.70 20.57
CA ARG A 248 15.58 4.53 21.66
C ARG A 248 14.65 4.60 22.86
N ALA A 249 13.35 4.69 22.60
CA ALA A 249 12.35 4.73 23.69
C ALA A 249 12.29 3.42 24.45
N ASN A 250 12.51 2.28 23.78
CA ASN A 250 12.55 0.96 24.41
C ASN A 250 13.74 0.13 23.88
N PRO A 251 14.88 0.08 24.59
CA PRO A 251 16.01 -0.75 24.17
C PRO A 251 15.71 -2.26 24.10
N ALA A 252 14.66 -2.73 24.77
CA ALA A 252 14.18 -4.12 24.73
C ALA A 252 13.19 -4.37 23.56
N LEU A 253 12.92 -3.35 22.72
CA LEU A 253 12.00 -3.44 21.59
C LEU A 253 12.36 -4.62 20.68
N LYS A 254 11.38 -5.51 20.42
CA LYS A 254 11.51 -6.57 19.42
C LYS A 254 11.08 -6.06 18.07
N VAL A 255 11.94 -6.16 17.05
CA VAL A 255 11.68 -5.64 15.68
C VAL A 255 11.72 -6.77 14.66
N VAL A 256 10.71 -6.82 13.81
CA VAL A 256 10.63 -7.76 12.68
C VAL A 256 10.44 -6.97 11.38
N PHE A 257 11.44 -7.01 10.53
CA PHE A 257 11.37 -6.45 9.18
C PHE A 257 10.95 -7.52 8.19
N MET A 258 9.99 -7.19 7.35
CA MET A 258 9.56 -8.05 6.25
C MET A 258 9.78 -7.38 4.91
N SER A 259 10.40 -8.10 3.99
CA SER A 259 10.72 -7.59 2.66
C SER A 259 10.47 -8.65 1.57
N PRO A 260 10.31 -8.27 0.28
CA PRO A 260 10.46 -9.22 -0.82
C PRO A 260 11.86 -9.84 -0.82
N ALA A 261 12.17 -10.73 -1.73
CA ALA A 261 13.52 -11.30 -1.83
C ALA A 261 14.56 -10.18 -2.07
N THR A 262 15.44 -9.95 -1.08
CA THR A 262 16.43 -8.87 -1.06
C THR A 262 17.85 -9.40 -1.16
N GLN A 263 18.78 -8.57 -1.67
CA GLN A 263 20.20 -8.95 -1.81
C GLN A 263 20.93 -8.91 -0.47
N ASN A 264 20.60 -7.94 0.36
CA ASN A 264 21.24 -7.58 1.61
C ASN A 264 20.22 -7.38 2.75
N PRO A 265 19.51 -8.44 3.18
CA PRO A 265 18.49 -8.33 4.22
C PRO A 265 19.06 -7.87 5.58
N GLU A 266 20.35 -8.07 5.84
CA GLU A 266 21.09 -7.63 7.02
C GLU A 266 21.18 -6.10 7.13
N GLU A 267 21.05 -5.37 6.03
CA GLU A 267 21.08 -3.91 6.01
C GLU A 267 19.99 -3.30 6.92
N LEU A 268 18.85 -3.95 7.03
CA LEU A 268 17.77 -3.51 7.90
C LEU A 268 18.09 -3.65 9.40
N LEU A 269 19.09 -4.47 9.72
CA LEU A 269 19.51 -4.75 11.10
C LEU A 269 20.62 -3.81 11.58
N ALA A 270 21.15 -2.95 10.72
CA ALA A 270 22.28 -2.08 11.03
C ALA A 270 21.98 -1.04 12.14
N ASP A 271 20.69 -0.76 12.40
CA ASP A 271 20.24 0.15 13.47
C ASP A 271 19.94 -0.57 14.79
N ALA A 272 20.15 -1.87 14.88
CA ALA A 272 19.96 -2.61 16.12
C ALA A 272 20.81 -2.04 17.27
N PRO A 273 20.25 -1.92 18.47
CA PRO A 273 21.02 -1.50 19.64
C PRO A 273 22.26 -2.40 19.88
N GLU A 274 23.30 -1.84 20.48
CA GLU A 274 24.49 -2.59 20.81
C GLU A 274 24.15 -3.72 21.80
N GLY A 275 24.59 -4.93 21.50
CA GLY A 275 24.26 -6.13 22.29
C GLY A 275 22.91 -6.78 21.97
N ALA A 276 22.07 -6.20 21.12
CA ALA A 276 20.83 -6.84 20.68
C ALA A 276 21.11 -8.05 19.77
N SER A 277 20.40 -9.15 20.01
CA SER A 277 20.49 -10.31 19.13
C SER A 277 19.77 -10.04 17.81
N ALA A 278 20.50 -10.11 16.69
CA ALA A 278 19.96 -9.81 15.38
C ALA A 278 20.24 -10.95 14.39
N VAL A 279 19.25 -11.26 13.51
CA VAL A 279 19.40 -12.33 12.52
C VAL A 279 18.63 -12.00 11.24
N ALA A 280 19.22 -12.35 10.08
CA ALA A 280 18.56 -12.31 8.79
C ALA A 280 18.12 -13.72 8.37
N VAL A 281 16.88 -13.85 7.94
CA VAL A 281 16.29 -15.09 7.40
C VAL A 281 15.82 -14.83 5.99
N ASP A 282 16.40 -15.50 5.01
CA ASP A 282 16.05 -15.29 3.61
C ASP A 282 15.66 -16.58 2.89
N SER A 283 14.95 -16.44 1.79
CA SER A 283 14.58 -17.54 0.89
C SER A 283 14.37 -17.03 -0.54
N ASP A 284 14.83 -17.82 -1.51
CA ASP A 284 14.54 -17.61 -2.95
C ASP A 284 13.42 -18.50 -3.48
N ALA A 285 12.93 -19.42 -2.65
CA ALA A 285 11.96 -20.42 -3.07
C ALA A 285 10.56 -19.79 -3.18
N PRO A 286 10.01 -19.62 -4.40
CA PRO A 286 8.62 -19.22 -4.54
C PRO A 286 7.71 -20.40 -4.15
N THR A 287 6.66 -20.13 -3.39
CA THR A 287 5.65 -21.15 -3.03
C THR A 287 4.70 -21.46 -4.20
N VAL A 288 4.64 -20.59 -5.20
CA VAL A 288 3.83 -20.78 -6.41
C VAL A 288 4.73 -20.67 -7.64
N LEU A 289 4.55 -21.60 -8.58
CA LEU A 289 5.29 -21.59 -9.84
C LEU A 289 4.87 -20.41 -10.72
N GLN A 290 5.84 -19.63 -11.14
CA GLN A 290 5.65 -18.50 -12.05
C GLN A 290 6.20 -18.86 -13.43
N ASN A 291 5.31 -18.97 -14.44
CA ASN A 291 5.68 -19.24 -15.82
C ASN A 291 5.92 -17.91 -16.54
N LEU A 292 7.16 -17.62 -16.89
CA LEU A 292 7.49 -16.49 -17.75
C LEU A 292 7.25 -16.89 -19.22
N ILE A 293 6.25 -16.28 -19.84
CA ILE A 293 5.81 -16.54 -21.20
C ILE A 293 6.07 -15.31 -22.04
N VAL A 294 6.71 -15.47 -23.18
CA VAL A 294 6.88 -14.41 -24.16
C VAL A 294 5.89 -14.61 -25.31
N ALA A 295 5.28 -13.50 -25.75
CA ALA A 295 4.34 -13.48 -26.85
C ALA A 295 4.92 -12.66 -28.00
N GLU A 296 5.16 -13.32 -29.14
CA GLU A 296 5.77 -12.76 -30.35
C GLU A 296 4.82 -12.86 -31.53
N GLN A 297 4.68 -11.81 -32.30
CA GLN A 297 3.90 -11.81 -33.54
C GLN A 297 4.57 -12.72 -34.58
N VAL A 298 3.82 -13.62 -35.19
CA VAL A 298 4.33 -14.42 -36.30
C VAL A 298 4.56 -13.51 -37.52
N PRO A 299 5.76 -13.49 -38.13
CA PRO A 299 6.04 -12.64 -39.30
C PRO A 299 5.01 -12.80 -40.40
N ARG A 300 4.54 -11.70 -40.96
CA ARG A 300 3.50 -11.63 -42.02
C ARG A 300 2.11 -12.18 -41.63
N GLN A 301 1.91 -12.60 -40.39
CA GLN A 301 0.63 -13.12 -39.90
C GLN A 301 0.18 -12.36 -38.60
N PRO A 302 -0.31 -11.12 -38.74
CA PRO A 302 -0.54 -10.21 -37.61
C PRO A 302 -1.61 -10.70 -36.60
N LYS A 303 -2.41 -11.70 -36.98
CA LYS A 303 -3.40 -12.34 -36.09
C LYS A 303 -2.82 -13.53 -35.33
N LEU A 304 -1.64 -14.02 -35.67
CA LEU A 304 -1.01 -15.17 -35.02
C LEU A 304 0.14 -14.73 -34.12
N TRP A 305 0.10 -15.19 -32.88
CA TRP A 305 1.11 -14.89 -31.87
C TRP A 305 1.68 -16.18 -31.30
N ARG A 306 2.99 -16.38 -31.41
CA ARG A 306 3.71 -17.50 -30.82
C ARG A 306 3.88 -17.25 -29.35
N LEU A 307 3.53 -18.23 -28.51
CA LEU A 307 3.78 -18.24 -27.09
C LEU A 307 4.91 -19.21 -26.76
N SER A 308 5.92 -18.73 -26.07
CA SER A 308 7.06 -19.53 -25.62
C SER A 308 7.34 -19.29 -24.15
N ALA A 309 7.57 -20.35 -23.38
CA ALA A 309 7.99 -20.23 -21.98
C ALA A 309 9.52 -20.07 -21.92
N ARG A 310 9.99 -19.10 -21.13
CA ARG A 310 11.43 -18.93 -20.82
C ARG A 310 11.72 -19.51 -19.44
N GLN A 311 12.61 -20.50 -19.38
CA GLN A 311 12.98 -21.14 -18.10
C GLN A 311 14.44 -21.62 -18.16
N TYR A 312 15.24 -21.22 -17.18
CA TYR A 312 16.68 -21.62 -17.06
C TYR A 312 17.50 -21.39 -18.36
N GLY A 313 17.29 -20.28 -19.03
CA GLY A 313 17.96 -19.96 -20.29
C GLY A 313 17.41 -20.68 -21.52
N ALA A 314 16.47 -21.62 -21.37
CA ALA A 314 15.82 -22.30 -22.46
C ALA A 314 14.50 -21.63 -22.85
N THR A 315 14.20 -21.63 -24.15
CA THR A 315 12.91 -21.19 -24.72
C THR A 315 12.13 -22.41 -25.20
N ILE A 316 10.97 -22.64 -24.59
CA ILE A 316 10.13 -23.82 -24.87
C ILE A 316 8.85 -23.35 -25.54
N PRO A 317 8.53 -23.82 -26.77
CA PRO A 317 7.26 -23.49 -27.42
C PRO A 317 6.06 -23.96 -26.56
N VAL A 318 5.12 -23.07 -26.26
CA VAL A 318 3.90 -23.38 -25.51
C VAL A 318 2.71 -23.57 -26.44
N GLY A 319 2.63 -22.72 -27.49
CA GLY A 319 1.54 -22.76 -28.45
C GLY A 319 1.45 -21.50 -29.29
N VAL A 320 0.34 -21.37 -30.01
CA VAL A 320 0.02 -20.23 -30.84
C VAL A 320 -1.33 -19.66 -30.40
N LEU A 321 -1.39 -18.35 -30.22
CA LEU A 321 -2.60 -17.60 -29.94
C LEU A 321 -3.15 -17.02 -31.24
N GLN A 322 -4.40 -17.36 -31.57
CA GLN A 322 -5.12 -16.82 -32.73
C GLN A 322 -6.00 -15.66 -32.25
N LEU A 323 -5.75 -14.45 -32.76
CA LEU A 323 -6.57 -13.27 -32.48
C LEU A 323 -7.68 -13.12 -33.51
N ALA A 324 -8.84 -12.60 -33.09
CA ALA A 324 -9.97 -12.34 -33.99
C ALA A 324 -9.65 -11.28 -35.07
N SER A 325 -8.84 -10.28 -34.71
CA SER A 325 -8.39 -9.24 -35.66
C SER A 325 -6.94 -8.85 -35.40
N SER A 326 -6.31 -8.15 -36.37
CA SER A 326 -4.94 -7.67 -36.21
C SER A 326 -4.87 -6.51 -35.20
N PRO A 327 -4.02 -6.59 -34.17
CA PRO A 327 -3.87 -5.50 -33.20
C PRO A 327 -2.93 -4.40 -33.71
N ALA A 328 -3.47 -3.40 -34.38
CA ALA A 328 -2.71 -2.23 -34.81
C ALA A 328 -2.42 -1.29 -33.63
N GLY A 329 -1.14 -1.11 -33.29
CA GLY A 329 -0.69 -0.24 -32.21
C GLY A 329 -0.61 -0.91 -30.83
N LEU A 330 0.16 -0.29 -29.95
CA LEU A 330 0.64 -0.87 -28.69
C LEU A 330 -0.49 -1.25 -27.72
N ARG A 331 -1.46 -0.35 -27.53
CA ARG A 331 -2.62 -0.58 -26.64
C ARG A 331 -3.51 -1.74 -27.12
N LYS A 332 -3.69 -1.85 -28.44
CA LYS A 332 -4.45 -2.95 -29.04
C LYS A 332 -3.72 -4.28 -28.86
N ARG A 333 -2.38 -4.32 -29.00
CA ARG A 333 -1.59 -5.54 -28.72
C ARG A 333 -1.82 -6.01 -27.27
N LEU A 334 -1.69 -5.08 -26.32
CA LEU A 334 -1.89 -5.38 -24.90
C LEU A 334 -3.32 -5.89 -24.64
N ALA A 335 -4.35 -5.18 -25.11
CA ALA A 335 -5.74 -5.55 -24.88
C ALA A 335 -6.14 -6.89 -25.55
N PHE A 336 -5.73 -7.11 -26.81
CA PHE A 336 -6.12 -8.30 -27.57
C PHE A 336 -5.47 -9.56 -27.05
N ILE A 337 -4.17 -9.49 -26.68
CA ILE A 337 -3.48 -10.63 -26.09
C ILE A 337 -4.03 -10.93 -24.72
N ALA A 338 -4.30 -9.89 -23.89
CA ALA A 338 -4.91 -10.07 -22.59
C ALA A 338 -6.30 -10.72 -22.69
N ALA A 339 -7.16 -10.25 -23.58
CA ALA A 339 -8.49 -10.82 -23.78
C ALA A 339 -8.43 -12.29 -24.21
N ALA A 340 -7.53 -12.62 -25.14
CA ALA A 340 -7.39 -13.99 -25.67
C ALA A 340 -6.70 -14.96 -24.71
N ALA A 341 -5.68 -14.49 -23.97
CA ALA A 341 -4.96 -15.32 -23.00
C ALA A 341 -5.66 -15.43 -21.64
N GLY A 342 -6.50 -14.45 -21.31
CA GLY A 342 -7.19 -14.33 -20.01
C GLY A 342 -8.56 -14.98 -19.95
N GLU A 343 -8.91 -15.91 -20.83
CA GLU A 343 -10.25 -16.54 -20.83
C GLU A 343 -10.58 -17.30 -19.53
N ARG A 344 -9.58 -17.71 -18.76
CA ARG A 344 -9.74 -18.52 -17.55
C ARG A 344 -9.05 -17.89 -16.34
N GLY A 345 -9.81 -17.59 -15.30
CA GLY A 345 -9.32 -17.01 -14.06
C GLY A 345 -9.13 -15.49 -14.14
N GLY A 346 -8.70 -14.85 -13.07
CA GLY A 346 -8.44 -13.43 -13.00
C GLY A 346 -7.20 -13.05 -13.82
N THR A 347 -7.34 -12.03 -14.67
CA THR A 347 -6.24 -11.50 -15.49
C THR A 347 -5.94 -10.07 -15.10
N LEU A 348 -4.70 -9.83 -14.73
CA LEU A 348 -4.17 -8.51 -14.45
C LEU A 348 -3.44 -8.01 -15.69
N VAL A 349 -3.69 -6.78 -16.10
CA VAL A 349 -3.07 -6.15 -17.27
C VAL A 349 -2.34 -4.90 -16.82
N TYR A 350 -1.03 -4.84 -17.02
CA TYR A 350 -0.24 -3.69 -16.61
C TYR A 350 -0.27 -2.58 -17.67
N ALA A 351 -0.65 -1.37 -17.28
CA ALA A 351 -0.67 -0.17 -18.09
C ALA A 351 0.28 0.90 -17.52
N ASN A 352 0.91 1.68 -18.41
CA ASN A 352 1.94 2.67 -18.05
C ASN A 352 1.37 4.02 -17.54
N GLY A 353 0.10 4.06 -17.16
CA GLY A 353 -0.55 5.23 -16.59
C GLY A 353 -2.07 5.15 -16.60
N ALA A 354 -2.72 6.02 -15.81
CA ALA A 354 -4.18 6.01 -15.62
C ALA A 354 -4.97 6.14 -16.94
N ALA A 355 -4.55 7.05 -17.82
CA ALA A 355 -5.20 7.23 -19.14
C ALA A 355 -5.05 6.02 -20.07
N GLU A 356 -3.95 5.27 -19.95
CA GLU A 356 -3.75 4.03 -20.69
C GLU A 356 -4.59 2.91 -20.10
N SER A 357 -4.67 2.80 -18.75
CA SER A 357 -5.49 1.78 -18.10
C SER A 357 -6.96 1.88 -18.49
N GLU A 358 -7.53 3.08 -18.53
CA GLU A 358 -8.91 3.32 -18.97
C GLU A 358 -9.12 2.88 -20.44
N LYS A 359 -8.17 3.22 -21.33
CA LYS A 359 -8.27 2.88 -22.78
C LYS A 359 -8.10 1.39 -23.03
N VAL A 360 -7.18 0.74 -22.31
CA VAL A 360 -6.95 -0.71 -22.46
C VAL A 360 -8.14 -1.49 -21.91
N ALA A 361 -8.70 -1.08 -20.76
CA ALA A 361 -9.90 -1.68 -20.20
C ALA A 361 -11.11 -1.58 -21.13
N ASP A 362 -11.29 -0.41 -21.76
CA ASP A 362 -12.33 -0.18 -22.77
C ASP A 362 -12.15 -1.12 -23.97
N LEU A 363 -10.94 -1.23 -24.52
CA LEU A 363 -10.63 -2.15 -25.62
C LEU A 363 -10.89 -3.62 -25.25
N ILE A 364 -10.51 -4.06 -24.05
CA ILE A 364 -10.79 -5.42 -23.55
C ILE A 364 -12.30 -5.65 -23.49
N SER A 365 -13.03 -4.70 -22.90
CA SER A 365 -14.50 -4.78 -22.81
C SER A 365 -15.18 -4.96 -24.17
N GLN A 366 -14.71 -4.25 -25.19
CA GLN A 366 -15.23 -4.35 -26.58
C GLN A 366 -14.95 -5.72 -27.23
N LEU A 367 -13.90 -6.42 -26.80
CA LEU A 367 -13.52 -7.73 -27.33
C LEU A 367 -14.29 -8.89 -26.67
N LEU A 368 -14.88 -8.65 -25.50
CA LEU A 368 -15.63 -9.68 -24.80
C LEU A 368 -17.01 -9.86 -25.42
N PRO A 369 -17.54 -11.09 -25.43
CA PRO A 369 -18.90 -11.34 -25.90
C PRO A 369 -19.91 -10.49 -25.10
N PRO A 370 -21.09 -10.20 -25.66
CA PRO A 370 -22.17 -9.56 -24.93
C PRO A 370 -22.42 -10.33 -23.63
N GLY A 371 -22.64 -9.59 -22.51
CA GLY A 371 -22.66 -10.16 -21.19
C GLY A 371 -23.79 -11.16 -20.93
N ALA A 372 -23.57 -12.08 -20.02
CA ALA A 372 -24.61 -12.82 -19.29
C ALA A 372 -25.49 -11.82 -18.50
N ALA A 373 -26.55 -12.34 -17.85
CA ALA A 373 -27.41 -11.56 -16.97
C ALA A 373 -26.62 -10.64 -16.01
N PRO A 374 -27.11 -9.45 -15.70
CA PRO A 374 -26.43 -8.51 -14.80
C PRO A 374 -26.13 -9.17 -13.45
N ASP A 375 -24.90 -9.07 -12.99
CA ASP A 375 -24.53 -9.48 -11.64
C ASP A 375 -24.89 -8.36 -10.67
N PRO A 376 -25.68 -8.63 -9.59
CA PRO A 376 -26.12 -7.58 -8.66
C PRO A 376 -24.98 -6.79 -8.03
N GLU A 377 -23.89 -7.47 -7.61
CA GLU A 377 -22.75 -6.78 -6.96
C GLU A 377 -21.96 -5.91 -7.96
N LEU A 378 -21.87 -6.32 -9.21
CA LEU A 378 -21.28 -5.47 -10.27
C LEU A 378 -22.15 -4.24 -10.54
N THR A 379 -23.48 -4.39 -10.48
CA THR A 379 -24.43 -3.28 -10.63
C THR A 379 -24.33 -2.32 -9.45
N GLU A 380 -24.22 -2.83 -8.21
CA GLU A 380 -24.00 -2.01 -7.01
C GLU A 380 -22.70 -1.19 -7.11
N LEU A 381 -21.62 -1.81 -7.59
CA LEU A 381 -20.37 -1.08 -7.81
C LEU A 381 -20.50 -0.02 -8.90
N ALA A 382 -21.20 -0.32 -9.98
CA ALA A 382 -21.44 0.65 -11.04
C ALA A 382 -22.28 1.86 -10.54
N ASP A 383 -23.29 1.63 -9.68
CA ASP A 383 -24.06 2.70 -9.04
C ASP A 383 -23.19 3.54 -8.10
N LEU A 384 -22.39 2.90 -7.24
CA LEU A 384 -21.41 3.58 -6.40
C LEU A 384 -20.47 4.49 -7.22
N VAL A 385 -19.99 4.01 -8.36
CA VAL A 385 -19.09 4.76 -9.24
C VAL A 385 -19.79 5.96 -9.86
N ARG A 386 -21.02 5.78 -10.33
CA ARG A 386 -21.83 6.86 -10.94
C ARG A 386 -22.16 7.96 -9.94
N LYS A 387 -22.57 7.59 -8.73
CA LYS A 387 -22.95 8.53 -7.67
C LYS A 387 -21.75 9.13 -6.95
N GLY A 388 -20.72 8.35 -6.70
CA GLY A 388 -19.57 8.76 -5.90
C GLY A 388 -18.44 9.46 -6.68
N VAL A 389 -18.42 9.35 -8.01
CA VAL A 389 -17.43 10.02 -8.87
C VAL A 389 -18.13 10.86 -9.93
N HIS A 390 -18.71 10.23 -10.94
CA HIS A 390 -19.41 10.95 -12.01
C HIS A 390 -20.26 9.98 -12.85
N PRO A 391 -21.49 10.35 -13.29
CA PRO A 391 -22.36 9.49 -14.10
C PRO A 391 -21.69 8.92 -15.37
N ASN A 392 -20.83 9.68 -16.00
CA ASN A 392 -20.09 9.30 -17.21
C ASN A 392 -18.67 8.79 -16.94
N PHE A 393 -18.33 8.42 -15.70
CA PHE A 393 -17.03 7.84 -15.43
C PHE A 393 -16.95 6.43 -16.00
N LYS A 394 -15.94 6.19 -16.83
CA LYS A 394 -15.82 4.96 -17.64
C LYS A 394 -15.81 3.65 -16.86
N LEU A 395 -15.48 3.68 -15.59
CA LEU A 395 -15.43 2.46 -14.77
C LEU A 395 -16.80 1.79 -14.65
N ALA A 396 -17.90 2.55 -14.53
CA ALA A 396 -19.24 2.00 -14.31
C ALA A 396 -19.69 1.03 -15.44
N PRO A 397 -19.70 1.42 -16.73
CA PRO A 397 -20.09 0.50 -17.80
C PRO A 397 -19.09 -0.65 -18.01
N LEU A 398 -17.82 -0.47 -17.64
CA LEU A 398 -16.81 -1.53 -17.74
C LEU A 398 -17.00 -2.62 -16.69
N VAL A 399 -17.33 -2.24 -15.45
CA VAL A 399 -17.58 -3.18 -14.36
C VAL A 399 -18.74 -4.10 -14.69
N GLU A 400 -19.82 -3.59 -15.24
CA GLU A 400 -20.97 -4.39 -15.69
C GLU A 400 -20.59 -5.45 -16.74
N ARG A 401 -19.46 -5.25 -17.45
CA ARG A 401 -18.88 -6.20 -18.39
C ARG A 401 -17.73 -7.03 -17.80
N ARG A 402 -17.59 -7.06 -16.46
CA ARG A 402 -16.54 -7.80 -15.72
C ARG A 402 -15.11 -7.35 -16.02
N VAL A 403 -14.95 -6.09 -16.45
CA VAL A 403 -13.67 -5.43 -16.69
C VAL A 403 -13.56 -4.22 -15.76
N ALA A 404 -12.44 -4.05 -15.13
CA ALA A 404 -12.19 -2.86 -14.32
C ALA A 404 -10.79 -2.29 -14.60
N PHE A 405 -10.60 -1.05 -14.21
CA PHE A 405 -9.28 -0.45 -14.09
C PHE A 405 -9.03 0.04 -12.67
N HIS A 406 -7.76 0.18 -12.30
CA HIS A 406 -7.34 0.56 -10.96
C HIS A 406 -6.07 1.42 -11.03
N TYR A 407 -6.12 2.62 -10.42
CA TYR A 407 -4.96 3.49 -10.25
C TYR A 407 -5.08 4.30 -8.94
N CYS A 408 -3.95 4.89 -8.49
CA CYS A 408 -3.76 5.47 -7.16
C CYS A 408 -4.83 6.47 -6.73
N ASN A 409 -5.17 7.39 -7.62
CA ASN A 409 -6.00 8.56 -7.30
C ASN A 409 -7.51 8.25 -7.26
N MET A 410 -7.91 6.99 -7.44
CA MET A 410 -9.31 6.58 -7.28
C MET A 410 -9.71 6.51 -5.79
N PRO A 411 -10.98 6.81 -5.45
CA PRO A 411 -11.48 6.68 -4.08
C PRO A 411 -11.23 5.30 -3.46
N SER A 412 -10.84 5.28 -2.19
CA SER A 412 -10.46 4.04 -1.49
C SER A 412 -11.56 2.99 -1.49
N LEU A 413 -12.81 3.37 -1.21
CA LEU A 413 -13.95 2.45 -1.19
C LEU A 413 -14.17 1.77 -2.55
N ILE A 414 -14.07 2.53 -3.65
CA ILE A 414 -14.19 1.98 -5.01
C ILE A 414 -13.04 1.01 -5.30
N ARG A 415 -11.80 1.37 -4.90
CA ARG A 415 -10.64 0.49 -5.09
C ARG A 415 -10.81 -0.82 -4.34
N LEU A 416 -11.16 -0.76 -3.06
CA LEU A 416 -11.37 -1.94 -2.22
C LEU A 416 -12.46 -2.85 -2.79
N GLU A 417 -13.53 -2.28 -3.31
CA GLU A 417 -14.63 -3.06 -3.88
C GLU A 417 -14.26 -3.69 -5.24
N VAL A 418 -13.54 -2.97 -6.10
CA VAL A 418 -12.93 -3.54 -7.32
C VAL A 418 -12.03 -4.73 -6.98
N GLU A 419 -11.19 -4.58 -5.96
CA GLU A 419 -10.29 -5.63 -5.49
C GLU A 419 -11.04 -6.84 -4.93
N ARG A 420 -12.09 -6.61 -4.12
CA ARG A 420 -12.96 -7.66 -3.58
C ARG A 420 -13.62 -8.47 -4.69
N LEU A 421 -14.21 -7.77 -5.66
CA LEU A 421 -14.90 -8.40 -6.78
C LEU A 421 -13.93 -9.09 -7.78
N PHE A 422 -12.70 -8.60 -7.88
CA PHE A 422 -11.66 -9.31 -8.64
C PHE A 422 -11.20 -10.59 -7.93
N ARG A 423 -11.01 -10.55 -6.60
CA ARG A 423 -10.68 -11.73 -5.79
C ARG A 423 -11.77 -12.81 -5.83
N SER A 424 -13.04 -12.42 -5.83
CA SER A 424 -14.18 -13.33 -5.95
C SER A 424 -14.41 -13.84 -7.38
N GLY A 425 -13.64 -13.35 -8.37
CA GLY A 425 -13.75 -13.76 -9.77
C GLY A 425 -14.92 -13.14 -10.54
N LYS A 426 -15.67 -12.22 -9.93
CA LYS A 426 -16.76 -11.49 -10.59
C LYS A 426 -16.21 -10.50 -11.63
N ILE A 427 -15.14 -9.77 -11.31
CA ILE A 427 -14.33 -9.04 -12.28
C ILE A 427 -13.28 -10.00 -12.84
N ARG A 428 -13.23 -10.13 -14.17
CA ARG A 428 -12.31 -11.03 -14.88
C ARG A 428 -11.00 -10.38 -15.28
N PHE A 429 -11.06 -9.12 -15.71
CA PHE A 429 -9.93 -8.35 -16.17
C PHE A 429 -9.77 -7.10 -15.33
N LEU A 430 -8.59 -6.93 -14.77
CA LEU A 430 -8.21 -5.73 -14.02
C LEU A 430 -7.01 -5.07 -14.68
N VAL A 431 -7.21 -3.89 -15.25
CA VAL A 431 -6.14 -3.10 -15.86
C VAL A 431 -5.60 -2.13 -14.80
N CYS A 432 -4.32 -2.24 -14.48
CA CYS A 432 -3.73 -1.49 -13.38
C CYS A 432 -2.43 -0.79 -13.76
N THR A 433 -2.04 0.16 -12.93
CA THR A 433 -0.75 0.86 -12.98
C THR A 433 0.19 0.33 -11.88
N SER A 434 1.33 0.99 -11.66
CA SER A 434 2.31 0.64 -10.62
C SER A 434 1.74 0.59 -9.19
N THR A 435 0.57 1.17 -8.97
CA THR A 435 -0.09 1.16 -7.64
C THR A 435 -0.43 -0.22 -7.09
N LEU A 436 -0.63 -1.20 -7.98
CA LEU A 436 -0.81 -2.59 -7.54
C LEU A 436 0.48 -3.27 -7.11
N MET A 437 1.65 -2.69 -7.39
CA MET A 437 2.92 -3.18 -6.84
C MET A 437 3.06 -2.82 -5.36
N GLU A 438 2.39 -1.76 -4.91
CA GLU A 438 2.56 -1.17 -3.59
C GLU A 438 1.30 -1.37 -2.73
N GLY A 439 1.35 -2.31 -1.79
CA GLY A 439 0.38 -2.38 -0.69
C GLY A 439 -1.01 -2.94 -1.02
N VAL A 440 -1.18 -3.70 -2.08
CA VAL A 440 -2.43 -4.41 -2.38
C VAL A 440 -2.16 -5.90 -2.49
N ASN A 441 -2.85 -6.69 -1.69
CA ASN A 441 -2.73 -8.16 -1.73
C ASN A 441 -3.69 -8.75 -2.78
N LEU A 442 -3.46 -8.42 -4.05
CA LEU A 442 -4.17 -8.99 -5.19
C LEU A 442 -3.31 -10.03 -5.89
N SER A 443 -3.86 -11.22 -6.02
CA SER A 443 -3.29 -12.30 -6.82
C SER A 443 -4.21 -12.61 -7.98
N CYS A 444 -3.61 -13.03 -9.09
CA CYS A 444 -4.29 -13.34 -10.33
C CYS A 444 -3.67 -14.58 -10.97
N ARG A 445 -4.38 -15.21 -11.87
CA ARG A 445 -3.85 -16.35 -12.61
C ARG A 445 -2.86 -15.93 -13.69
N THR A 446 -3.14 -14.80 -14.35
CA THR A 446 -2.35 -14.33 -15.48
C THR A 446 -2.05 -12.84 -15.34
N ILE A 447 -0.80 -12.46 -15.55
CA ILE A 447 -0.36 -11.08 -15.71
C ILE A 447 0.05 -10.87 -17.16
N VAL A 448 -0.43 -9.80 -17.78
CA VAL A 448 -0.08 -9.43 -19.15
C VAL A 448 0.54 -8.04 -19.15
N LEU A 449 1.71 -7.91 -19.77
CA LEU A 449 2.45 -6.65 -19.77
C LEU A 449 3.29 -6.49 -21.04
N ARG A 450 3.54 -5.22 -21.40
CA ARG A 450 4.37 -4.85 -22.52
C ARG A 450 5.18 -3.61 -22.17
N GLY A 451 6.50 -3.77 -22.03
CA GLY A 451 7.39 -2.68 -21.68
C GLY A 451 6.92 -1.89 -20.47
N PRO A 452 6.82 -2.52 -19.27
CA PRO A 452 6.29 -1.84 -18.09
C PRO A 452 7.22 -0.71 -17.65
N ARG A 453 6.60 0.42 -17.24
CA ARG A 453 7.32 1.61 -16.80
C ARG A 453 6.82 2.03 -15.43
N LYS A 454 7.72 2.61 -14.63
CA LYS A 454 7.43 3.17 -13.31
C LYS A 454 7.70 4.68 -13.32
N GLY A 455 6.83 5.46 -12.70
CA GLY A 455 6.93 6.91 -12.68
C GLY A 455 6.80 7.57 -14.06
N LYS A 456 7.50 8.67 -14.29
CA LYS A 456 7.43 9.45 -15.54
C LYS A 456 8.20 8.82 -16.72
N GLY A 457 7.87 7.56 -17.04
CA GLY A 457 8.39 6.90 -18.25
C GLY A 457 9.69 6.11 -18.09
N HIS A 458 10.20 5.93 -16.88
CA HIS A 458 11.38 5.08 -16.63
C HIS A 458 11.03 3.61 -16.79
N PRO A 459 11.86 2.80 -17.47
CA PRO A 459 11.68 1.35 -17.50
C PRO A 459 11.59 0.78 -16.09
N MET A 460 10.71 -0.22 -15.91
CA MET A 460 10.58 -0.89 -14.62
C MET A 460 11.83 -1.68 -14.30
N GLU A 461 12.37 -1.47 -13.10
CA GLU A 461 13.54 -2.22 -12.63
C GLU A 461 13.26 -3.72 -12.48
N PRO A 462 14.26 -4.59 -12.62
CA PRO A 462 14.08 -6.05 -12.55
C PRO A 462 13.40 -6.51 -11.26
N HIS A 463 13.73 -5.94 -10.12
CA HIS A 463 13.13 -6.30 -8.84
C HIS A 463 11.66 -5.88 -8.74
N ASP A 464 11.28 -4.70 -9.25
CA ASP A 464 9.89 -4.24 -9.32
C ASP A 464 9.06 -5.13 -10.25
N PHE A 465 9.65 -5.53 -11.39
CA PHE A 465 9.02 -6.49 -12.31
C PHE A 465 8.72 -7.81 -11.60
N TRP A 466 9.68 -8.37 -10.86
CA TRP A 466 9.47 -9.64 -10.17
C TRP A 466 8.58 -9.52 -8.93
N ASN A 467 8.50 -8.36 -8.30
CA ASN A 467 7.49 -8.09 -7.27
C ASN A 467 6.08 -8.11 -7.86
N LEU A 468 5.87 -7.46 -9.02
CA LEU A 468 4.61 -7.55 -9.77
C LEU A 468 4.33 -8.98 -10.23
N ALA A 469 5.32 -9.65 -10.81
CA ALA A 469 5.23 -11.04 -11.27
C ALA A 469 4.87 -12.00 -10.14
N GLY A 470 5.30 -11.70 -8.91
CA GLY A 470 4.96 -12.45 -7.70
C GLY A 470 3.46 -12.51 -7.37
N ARG A 471 2.66 -11.64 -7.99
CA ARG A 471 1.19 -11.68 -7.88
C ARG A 471 0.53 -12.68 -8.82
N ALA A 472 1.28 -13.25 -9.75
CA ALA A 472 0.81 -14.34 -10.61
C ALA A 472 0.84 -15.66 -9.83
N GLY A 473 -0.32 -16.23 -9.60
CA GLY A 473 -0.54 -17.41 -8.77
C GLY A 473 -0.73 -17.06 -7.28
N ARG A 474 -1.75 -17.63 -6.66
CA ARG A 474 -2.07 -17.42 -5.25
C ARG A 474 -1.67 -18.63 -4.43
N TRP A 475 -0.82 -18.40 -3.42
CA TRP A 475 -0.55 -19.42 -2.42
C TRP A 475 -1.84 -19.84 -1.71
N GLY A 476 -2.12 -21.11 -1.75
CA GLY A 476 -3.34 -21.67 -1.19
C GLY A 476 -4.54 -21.77 -2.15
N ASN A 477 -4.50 -21.22 -3.36
CA ASN A 477 -5.61 -21.27 -4.32
C ASN A 477 -5.18 -21.71 -5.73
N GLU A 478 -3.90 -21.57 -6.10
CA GLU A 478 -3.40 -21.90 -7.44
C GLU A 478 -1.98 -22.50 -7.38
N PHE A 479 -1.70 -23.46 -8.27
CA PHE A 479 -0.37 -24.07 -8.38
C PHE A 479 0.63 -23.24 -9.15
N GLN A 480 0.14 -22.43 -10.08
CA GLN A 480 0.98 -21.68 -11.00
C GLN A 480 0.31 -20.40 -11.46
N GLY A 481 1.12 -19.38 -11.72
CA GLY A 481 0.74 -18.16 -12.37
C GLY A 481 1.48 -17.94 -13.69
N ASN A 482 0.85 -17.27 -14.63
CA ASN A 482 1.42 -16.96 -15.95
C ASN A 482 1.76 -15.47 -16.03
N ILE A 483 2.95 -15.17 -16.53
CA ILE A 483 3.44 -13.81 -16.80
C ILE A 483 3.69 -13.72 -18.28
N ILE A 484 2.88 -12.97 -19.01
CA ILE A 484 2.95 -12.84 -20.48
C ILE A 484 3.60 -11.50 -20.83
N CYS A 485 4.82 -11.58 -21.37
CA CYS A 485 5.59 -10.45 -21.87
C CYS A 485 5.42 -10.34 -23.37
N ILE A 486 4.83 -9.22 -23.82
CA ILE A 486 4.52 -8.98 -25.24
C ILE A 486 5.69 -8.26 -25.92
N ASP A 487 6.01 -8.65 -27.16
CA ASP A 487 7.07 -8.08 -27.99
C ASP A 487 8.44 -8.04 -27.27
N PRO A 488 9.00 -9.20 -26.81
CA PRO A 488 10.22 -9.25 -26.00
C PRO A 488 11.46 -8.68 -26.71
N GLU A 489 11.46 -8.68 -28.05
CA GLU A 489 12.57 -8.19 -28.88
C GLU A 489 12.45 -6.68 -29.25
N ASP A 490 11.37 -6.02 -28.82
CA ASP A 490 11.22 -4.59 -29.04
C ASP A 490 12.04 -3.81 -27.99
N ALA A 491 13.22 -3.33 -28.40
CA ALA A 491 14.11 -2.56 -27.54
C ALA A 491 13.51 -1.25 -27.00
N THR A 492 12.47 -0.70 -27.62
CA THR A 492 11.76 0.47 -27.11
C THR A 492 10.84 0.10 -25.93
N ALA A 493 10.28 -1.10 -25.97
CA ALA A 493 9.48 -1.65 -24.87
C ALA A 493 10.38 -2.23 -23.76
N TRP A 494 11.40 -2.96 -24.14
CA TRP A 494 12.29 -3.71 -23.24
C TRP A 494 13.76 -3.30 -23.47
N PRO A 495 14.19 -2.11 -23.01
CA PRO A 495 15.54 -1.61 -23.28
C PRO A 495 16.66 -2.54 -22.83
N SER A 496 16.45 -3.26 -21.74
CA SER A 496 17.40 -4.27 -21.19
C SER A 496 16.90 -5.71 -21.40
N GLY A 497 15.95 -5.94 -22.31
CA GLY A 497 15.28 -7.22 -22.48
C GLY A 497 14.24 -7.51 -21.38
N VAL A 498 13.59 -8.66 -21.45
CA VAL A 498 12.67 -9.13 -20.40
C VAL A 498 13.50 -9.46 -19.15
N PRO A 499 13.18 -8.86 -17.98
CA PRO A 499 14.04 -8.95 -16.81
C PRO A 499 14.28 -10.38 -16.30
N ALA A 500 15.54 -10.73 -16.08
CA ALA A 500 15.91 -11.93 -15.33
C ALA A 500 15.47 -11.77 -13.86
N ARG A 501 15.30 -12.90 -13.16
CA ARG A 501 14.95 -12.87 -11.74
C ARG A 501 16.07 -12.18 -10.95
N ALA A 502 15.70 -11.16 -10.19
CA ALA A 502 16.62 -10.36 -9.40
C ALA A 502 16.07 -10.17 -7.99
N ARG A 503 16.96 -10.10 -7.02
CA ARG A 503 16.67 -9.71 -5.65
C ARG A 503 16.66 -8.19 -5.53
N TYR A 504 15.87 -7.64 -4.62
CA TYR A 504 15.79 -6.21 -4.36
C TYR A 504 17.04 -5.73 -3.59
N PRO A 505 17.81 -4.76 -4.09
CA PRO A 505 18.88 -4.15 -3.31
C PRO A 505 18.27 -3.17 -2.30
N ILE A 506 18.49 -3.38 -1.01
CA ILE A 506 18.13 -2.41 0.02
C ILE A 506 19.22 -1.35 0.10
N LYS A 507 18.83 -0.09 -0.05
CA LYS A 507 19.67 1.06 0.23
C LYS A 507 18.80 2.11 0.91
N ARG A 508 19.23 2.58 2.08
CA ARG A 508 18.51 3.63 2.81
C ARG A 508 18.60 4.94 2.03
N GLU A 509 17.54 5.73 2.05
CA GLU A 509 17.52 7.02 1.36
C GLU A 509 18.59 7.97 1.92
N SER A 510 18.78 8.01 3.25
CA SER A 510 19.84 8.78 3.89
C SER A 510 21.21 8.41 3.35
N ASP A 511 21.53 7.11 3.30
CA ASP A 511 22.83 6.61 2.89
C ASP A 511 23.05 6.79 1.38
N ALA A 512 21.99 6.67 0.57
CA ALA A 512 22.05 6.95 -0.86
C ALA A 512 22.47 8.40 -1.17
N VAL A 513 22.01 9.36 -0.36
CA VAL A 513 22.39 10.78 -0.51
C VAL A 513 23.78 11.04 0.04
N LEU A 514 24.14 10.43 1.17
CA LEU A 514 25.46 10.63 1.78
C LEU A 514 26.60 10.03 0.94
N ASP A 515 26.34 8.94 0.23
CA ASP A 515 27.30 8.32 -0.70
C ASP A 515 27.59 9.17 -1.96
N LEU A 516 26.88 10.28 -2.18
CA LEU A 516 27.19 11.21 -3.28
C LEU A 516 28.44 12.07 -3.03
N GLY A 517 29.24 11.75 -2.04
CA GLY A 517 30.58 12.33 -1.81
C GLY A 517 30.57 13.82 -1.49
N GLY A 518 30.46 14.21 -0.24
CA GLY A 518 30.57 15.62 0.21
C GLY A 518 29.43 16.57 -0.21
N ARG A 519 28.64 16.22 -1.25
CA ARG A 519 27.57 17.07 -1.79
C ARG A 519 26.51 17.44 -0.75
N MET A 520 26.28 16.58 0.25
CA MET A 520 25.32 16.87 1.31
C MET A 520 25.84 17.97 2.26
N ALA A 521 27.10 17.91 2.66
CA ALA A 521 27.72 18.98 3.48
C ALA A 521 27.73 20.30 2.71
N ASP A 522 28.14 20.29 1.43
CA ASP A 522 28.10 21.47 0.56
C ASP A 522 26.68 22.04 0.41
N TYR A 523 25.67 21.19 0.38
CA TYR A 523 24.26 21.60 0.33
C TYR A 523 23.88 22.31 1.63
N LEU A 524 24.17 21.71 2.78
CA LEU A 524 23.89 22.29 4.10
C LEU A 524 24.58 23.65 4.29
N ASP A 525 25.85 23.79 3.90
CA ASP A 525 26.58 25.07 3.98
C ASP A 525 25.94 26.15 3.08
N ARG A 526 25.53 25.79 1.86
CA ARG A 526 24.83 26.71 0.97
C ARG A 526 23.42 27.03 1.46
N ARG A 527 22.75 26.07 2.10
CA ARG A 527 21.39 26.26 2.63
C ARG A 527 21.32 27.33 3.71
N ALA A 528 22.41 27.58 4.43
CA ALA A 528 22.51 28.66 5.43
C ALA A 528 22.47 30.06 4.82
N SER A 529 22.90 30.24 3.56
CA SER A 529 23.08 31.56 2.95
C SER A 529 22.29 31.80 1.65
N THR A 530 21.71 30.75 1.08
CA THR A 530 21.04 30.79 -0.24
C THR A 530 19.56 30.47 -0.12
N ALA A 531 18.71 31.25 -0.79
CA ALA A 531 17.27 30.99 -0.85
C ALA A 531 16.99 29.63 -1.50
N LEU A 532 15.98 28.93 -1.01
CA LEU A 532 15.62 27.58 -1.44
C LEU A 532 15.38 27.50 -2.96
N ALA A 533 14.73 28.52 -3.54
CA ALA A 533 14.42 28.59 -4.96
C ALA A 533 15.64 28.62 -5.89
N GLU A 534 16.82 28.96 -5.39
CA GLU A 534 18.08 29.06 -6.15
C GLU A 534 18.93 27.80 -6.13
N LEU A 535 18.52 26.81 -5.31
CA LEU A 535 19.23 25.54 -5.17
C LEU A 535 18.75 24.52 -6.22
N LYS A 536 19.66 23.66 -6.69
CA LYS A 536 19.35 22.53 -7.59
C LYS A 536 19.20 21.23 -6.80
N ASP A 537 18.46 20.28 -7.36
CA ASP A 537 18.21 18.95 -6.76
C ASP A 537 17.65 19.01 -5.33
N ILE A 538 16.81 20.02 -5.08
CA ILE A 538 16.38 20.45 -3.75
C ILE A 538 15.65 19.36 -2.99
N GLU A 539 14.77 18.62 -3.65
CA GLU A 539 13.79 17.79 -2.95
C GLU A 539 14.47 16.70 -2.13
N GLN A 540 15.42 15.97 -2.72
CA GLN A 540 16.09 14.86 -2.05
C GLN A 540 17.05 15.36 -0.95
N PHE A 541 17.87 16.38 -1.24
CA PHE A 541 18.80 16.95 -0.27
C PHE A 541 18.06 17.64 0.89
N GLU A 542 16.98 18.36 0.62
CA GLU A 542 16.19 19.00 1.68
C GLU A 542 15.51 17.99 2.60
N GLN A 543 15.03 16.86 2.05
CA GLN A 543 14.42 15.78 2.84
C GLN A 543 15.42 15.12 3.78
N VAL A 544 16.61 14.74 3.27
CA VAL A 544 17.67 14.16 4.08
C VAL A 544 18.27 15.20 5.04
N GLY A 545 18.48 16.44 4.57
CA GLY A 545 18.96 17.55 5.40
C GLY A 545 18.03 17.87 6.56
N SER A 546 16.72 17.81 6.33
CA SER A 546 15.71 17.99 7.38
C SER A 546 15.82 16.91 8.47
N TYR A 547 16.00 15.65 8.08
CA TYR A 547 16.21 14.53 9.00
C TYR A 547 17.52 14.69 9.79
N LEU A 548 18.63 15.02 9.11
CA LEU A 548 19.92 15.22 9.75
C LEU A 548 19.89 16.36 10.76
N LEU A 549 19.29 17.50 10.36
CA LEU A 549 19.18 18.67 11.21
C LEU A 549 18.26 18.42 12.43
N ALA A 550 17.13 17.78 12.24
CA ALA A 550 16.25 17.39 13.35
C ALA A 550 16.94 16.39 14.30
N THR A 551 17.75 15.48 13.75
CA THR A 551 18.55 14.54 14.53
C THR A 551 19.65 15.26 15.32
N TYR A 552 20.35 16.21 14.70
CA TYR A 552 21.35 17.05 15.35
C TYR A 552 20.74 17.87 16.50
N LEU A 553 19.62 18.55 16.26
CA LEU A 553 18.93 19.35 17.30
C LEU A 553 18.49 18.50 18.50
N ARG A 554 18.21 17.25 18.28
CA ARG A 554 17.76 16.30 19.33
C ARG A 554 18.93 15.68 20.12
N LEU A 555 20.03 15.36 19.45
CA LEU A 555 21.16 14.62 20.03
C LEU A 555 22.36 15.51 20.36
N GLY A 556 22.43 16.71 19.83
CA GLY A 556 23.58 17.62 19.92
C GLY A 556 24.73 17.31 18.94
N SER A 557 24.76 16.11 18.38
CA SER A 557 25.69 15.68 17.34
C SER A 557 25.15 14.47 16.58
N ILE A 558 25.37 14.38 15.26
CA ILE A 558 24.99 13.21 14.47
C ILE A 558 25.96 12.04 14.70
N SER A 559 27.09 12.24 15.34
CA SER A 559 27.98 11.14 15.73
C SER A 559 27.33 10.17 16.72
N GLN A 560 26.28 10.60 17.43
CA GLN A 560 25.47 9.79 18.32
C GLN A 560 24.30 9.07 17.60
N ALA A 561 24.09 9.36 16.34
CA ALA A 561 23.04 8.72 15.54
C ALA A 561 23.53 7.39 14.94
N ASN A 562 22.61 6.46 14.67
CA ASN A 562 22.96 5.17 14.08
C ASN A 562 23.63 5.29 12.70
N LEU A 563 23.30 6.33 11.92
CA LEU A 563 23.94 6.58 10.64
C LEU A 563 25.48 6.75 10.75
N ALA A 564 25.99 7.27 11.88
CA ALA A 564 27.42 7.42 12.10
C ALA A 564 28.19 6.07 12.12
N LYS A 565 27.50 4.97 12.45
CA LYS A 565 28.09 3.63 12.41
C LYS A 565 28.29 3.10 10.97
N ARG A 566 27.64 3.70 9.99
CA ARG A 566 27.61 3.25 8.58
C ARG A 566 28.47 4.12 7.65
N HIS A 567 28.92 5.27 8.11
CA HIS A 567 29.69 6.22 7.30
C HIS A 567 31.06 6.54 7.93
N ASP A 568 32.00 6.96 7.08
CA ASP A 568 33.32 7.35 7.52
C ASP A 568 33.28 8.52 8.51
N SER A 569 34.12 8.47 9.54
CA SER A 569 34.18 9.49 10.58
C SER A 569 34.45 10.90 10.02
N ALA A 570 35.21 11.02 8.92
CA ALA A 570 35.44 12.29 8.24
C ALA A 570 34.14 12.87 7.61
N VAL A 571 33.32 12.03 7.01
CA VAL A 571 32.00 12.44 6.46
C VAL A 571 31.09 12.90 7.58
N VAL A 572 31.00 12.11 8.66
CA VAL A 572 30.18 12.44 9.84
C VAL A 572 30.65 13.76 10.47
N ALA A 573 31.95 13.98 10.61
CA ALA A 573 32.50 15.22 11.18
C ALA A 573 32.22 16.45 10.29
N ALA A 574 32.33 16.32 8.97
CA ALA A 574 31.99 17.40 8.04
C ALA A 574 30.50 17.78 8.10
N LEU A 575 29.64 16.78 8.13
CA LEU A 575 28.19 17.00 8.30
C LEU A 575 27.88 17.66 9.65
N ASP A 576 28.47 17.19 10.73
CA ASP A 576 28.29 17.72 12.08
C ASP A 576 28.67 19.20 12.16
N GLN A 577 29.78 19.59 11.52
CA GLN A 577 30.22 20.98 11.40
C GLN A 577 29.19 21.85 10.64
N SER A 578 28.69 21.38 9.51
CA SER A 578 27.67 22.11 8.72
C SER A 578 26.34 22.22 9.46
N LEU A 579 25.93 21.14 10.14
CA LEU A 579 24.70 21.12 10.95
C LEU A 579 24.81 22.01 12.19
N SER A 580 25.96 22.10 12.83
CA SER A 580 26.22 23.01 13.95
C SER A 580 26.01 24.47 13.55
N LYS A 581 26.51 24.87 12.36
CA LYS A 581 26.29 26.22 11.82
C LYS A 581 24.78 26.49 11.62
N LEU A 582 24.07 25.53 11.01
CA LEU A 582 22.62 25.67 10.78
C LEU A 582 21.84 25.72 12.10
N ALA A 583 22.19 24.86 13.05
CA ALA A 583 21.55 24.83 14.37
C ALA A 583 21.68 26.14 15.12
N GLY A 584 22.81 26.85 14.95
CA GLY A 584 23.03 28.19 15.51
C GLY A 584 22.09 29.30 14.96
N LEU A 585 21.44 29.05 13.83
CA LEU A 585 20.46 29.95 13.21
C LEU A 585 19.02 29.63 13.61
N ILE A 586 18.77 28.56 14.38
CA ILE A 586 17.42 28.04 14.64
C ILE A 586 17.04 28.28 16.10
N GLU A 587 15.95 29.03 16.29
CA GLU A 587 15.30 29.23 17.58
C GLU A 587 14.11 28.26 17.79
N VAL A 588 13.63 27.67 16.70
CA VAL A 588 12.55 26.68 16.73
C VAL A 588 13.02 25.43 17.49
N SER A 589 12.28 25.02 18.51
CA SER A 589 12.68 23.90 19.36
C SER A 589 12.80 22.58 18.58
N ALA A 590 13.68 21.68 19.04
CA ALA A 590 13.84 20.35 18.49
C ALA A 590 12.51 19.55 18.48
N ILE A 591 11.61 19.82 19.45
CA ILE A 591 10.29 19.20 19.53
C ILE A 591 9.43 19.63 18.34
N VAL A 592 9.35 20.92 18.03
CA VAL A 592 8.57 21.43 16.89
C VAL A 592 9.16 20.95 15.58
N ALA A 593 10.48 21.02 15.41
CA ALA A 593 11.17 20.50 14.23
C ALA A 593 10.92 18.98 14.04
N GLY A 594 10.96 18.22 15.14
CA GLY A 594 10.73 16.78 15.14
C GLY A 594 9.29 16.35 14.81
N ARG A 595 8.30 17.25 14.97
CA ARG A 595 6.89 16.96 14.61
C ARG A 595 6.64 16.91 13.10
N HIS A 596 7.49 17.56 12.31
CA HIS A 596 7.28 17.75 10.87
C HIS A 596 8.37 17.07 10.03
N PRO A 597 8.37 15.72 9.91
CA PRO A 597 9.39 15.02 9.16
C PRO A 597 9.37 15.44 7.68
N GLY A 598 10.56 15.73 7.16
CA GLY A 598 10.72 16.23 5.79
C GLY A 598 10.25 17.68 5.59
N VAL A 599 10.09 18.44 6.67
CA VAL A 599 10.04 19.90 6.65
C VAL A 599 11.29 20.40 7.39
N SER A 600 12.09 21.21 6.71
CA SER A 600 13.36 21.69 7.28
C SER A 600 13.14 22.60 8.49
N ALA A 601 13.86 22.36 9.59
CA ALA A 601 13.87 23.26 10.75
C ALA A 601 14.27 24.70 10.38
N LEU A 602 15.14 24.86 9.38
CA LEU A 602 15.50 26.18 8.84
C LEU A 602 14.31 26.83 8.10
N GLY A 603 13.50 26.04 7.37
CA GLY A 603 12.26 26.54 6.76
C GLY A 603 11.24 26.98 7.83
N LEU A 604 11.11 26.24 8.94
CA LEU A 604 10.28 26.63 10.08
C LEU A 604 10.79 27.94 10.70
N GLN A 605 12.10 28.13 10.84
CA GLN A 605 12.72 29.34 11.32
C GLN A 605 12.43 30.54 10.41
N HIS A 606 12.61 30.42 9.10
CA HIS A 606 12.30 31.50 8.14
C HIS A 606 10.82 31.89 8.19
N LEU A 607 9.93 30.92 8.38
CA LEU A 607 8.51 31.19 8.55
C LEU A 607 8.23 31.95 9.85
N LEU A 608 8.89 31.60 10.97
CA LEU A 608 8.79 32.30 12.24
C LEU A 608 9.26 33.76 12.11
N GLU A 609 10.39 33.99 11.42
CA GLU A 609 10.90 35.32 11.13
C GLU A 609 9.92 36.15 10.29
N ALA A 610 9.33 35.53 9.26
CA ALA A 610 8.29 36.19 8.47
C ALA A 610 7.08 36.58 9.32
N PHE A 611 6.64 35.78 10.28
CA PHE A 611 5.56 36.13 11.20
C PHE A 611 5.94 37.31 12.10
N ARG A 612 7.15 37.37 12.57
CA ARG A 612 7.66 38.49 13.39
C ARG A 612 7.61 39.85 12.70
N THR A 613 7.61 39.89 11.36
CA THR A 613 7.43 41.14 10.61
C THR A 613 6.00 41.68 10.63
N HIS A 614 4.99 40.81 10.96
CA HIS A 614 3.56 41.14 10.99
C HIS A 614 3.04 41.43 12.40
N ARG A 615 3.78 42.17 13.23
CA ARG A 615 3.45 42.39 14.65
C ARG A 615 2.11 43.09 14.86
N THR A 616 1.64 43.92 13.93
CA THR A 616 0.43 44.73 14.04
C THR A 616 -0.79 44.09 13.36
N ASP A 617 -0.64 43.05 12.59
CA ASP A 617 -1.70 42.42 11.79
C ASP A 617 -1.66 40.86 11.92
N VAL A 618 -1.65 40.43 13.17
CA VAL A 618 -1.53 39.00 13.53
C VAL A 618 -2.75 38.21 13.04
N GLU A 619 -3.92 38.84 12.96
CA GLU A 619 -5.14 38.19 12.49
C GLU A 619 -5.04 37.71 11.02
N ASN A 620 -4.23 38.40 10.22
CA ASN A 620 -3.95 37.98 8.84
C ASN A 620 -3.08 36.70 8.71
N LEU A 621 -2.44 36.27 9.80
CA LEU A 621 -1.69 35.03 9.86
C LEU A 621 -2.59 33.82 10.14
N LEU A 622 -3.72 34.06 10.82
CA LEU A 622 -4.65 33.01 11.21
C LEU A 622 -5.40 32.46 9.98
N PRO A 623 -5.61 31.16 9.90
CA PRO A 623 -6.59 30.61 8.97
C PRO A 623 -7.99 31.05 9.38
N ALA A 624 -8.85 31.31 8.41
CA ALA A 624 -10.26 31.56 8.67
C ALA A 624 -11.01 30.20 8.81
N ALA A 625 -12.09 30.20 9.60
CA ALA A 625 -13.03 29.08 9.61
C ALA A 625 -13.49 28.78 8.19
N VAL A 626 -13.59 27.50 7.86
CA VAL A 626 -13.81 27.06 6.47
C VAL A 626 -15.13 27.60 5.91
N GLU A 627 -16.12 27.81 6.76
CA GLU A 627 -17.45 28.38 6.45
C GLU A 627 -17.42 29.91 6.24
N SER A 628 -16.34 30.56 6.70
CA SER A 628 -16.19 32.02 6.60
C SER A 628 -16.10 32.47 5.15
N TYR A 629 -16.58 33.69 4.88
CA TYR A 629 -16.56 34.31 3.55
C TYR A 629 -15.13 34.48 2.99
N ASP A 630 -14.18 34.81 3.87
CA ASP A 630 -12.78 35.07 3.51
C ASP A 630 -11.87 33.82 3.54
N SER A 631 -12.43 32.65 3.85
CA SER A 631 -11.68 31.41 3.97
C SER A 631 -10.80 31.11 2.74
N TYR A 632 -11.36 31.26 1.55
CA TYR A 632 -10.62 31.02 0.32
C TYR A 632 -9.39 31.94 0.18
N ASP A 633 -9.55 33.25 0.39
CA ASP A 633 -8.46 34.22 0.27
C ASP A 633 -7.38 34.02 1.34
N ARG A 634 -7.79 33.62 2.55
CA ARG A 634 -6.87 33.23 3.63
C ARG A 634 -6.03 32.00 3.25
N PHE A 635 -6.67 30.95 2.75
CA PHE A 635 -5.94 29.76 2.31
C PHE A 635 -4.98 30.05 1.15
N VAL A 636 -5.37 30.88 0.18
CA VAL A 636 -4.47 31.37 -0.88
C VAL A 636 -3.25 32.08 -0.29
N THR A 637 -3.47 32.96 0.68
CA THR A 637 -2.41 33.73 1.32
C THR A 637 -1.46 32.84 2.11
N ILE A 638 -2.00 31.88 2.89
CA ILE A 638 -1.21 30.91 3.65
C ILE A 638 -0.36 30.03 2.70
N MET A 639 -0.93 29.53 1.61
CA MET A 639 -0.19 28.72 0.64
C MET A 639 0.95 29.50 -0.02
N ARG A 640 0.76 30.80 -0.30
CA ARG A 640 1.84 31.66 -0.81
C ARG A 640 2.95 31.85 0.23
N ARG A 641 2.61 32.10 1.51
CA ARG A 641 3.59 32.19 2.61
C ARG A 641 4.36 30.89 2.78
N ILE A 642 3.68 29.75 2.70
CA ILE A 642 4.33 28.43 2.75
C ILE A 642 5.34 28.31 1.61
N ASN A 643 4.94 28.62 0.36
CA ASN A 643 5.86 28.56 -0.78
C ASN A 643 7.07 29.49 -0.62
N GLN A 644 6.86 30.69 -0.08
CA GLN A 644 7.89 31.72 0.02
C GLN A 644 8.86 31.47 1.17
N HIS A 645 8.37 31.01 2.32
CA HIS A 645 9.17 30.98 3.55
C HIS A 645 9.48 29.57 4.05
N LEU A 646 8.57 28.61 3.86
CA LEU A 646 8.73 27.27 4.40
C LEU A 646 9.33 26.31 3.37
N PHE A 647 8.58 26.05 2.29
CA PHE A 647 8.98 25.17 1.19
C PHE A 647 8.07 25.41 -0.02
N PRO A 648 8.58 25.43 -1.26
CA PRO A 648 7.77 25.63 -2.48
C PRO A 648 6.91 24.41 -2.83
N ALA A 649 5.97 24.09 -1.94
CA ALA A 649 5.14 22.89 -2.01
C ALA A 649 4.03 22.98 -3.08
N PHE A 650 3.48 24.18 -3.29
CA PHE A 650 2.29 24.43 -4.11
C PHE A 650 2.66 25.08 -5.45
N LEU A 651 3.62 24.47 -6.15
CA LEU A 651 4.03 24.94 -7.48
C LEU A 651 3.14 24.33 -8.59
N PRO A 652 2.97 25.04 -9.72
CA PRO A 652 3.38 26.43 -9.96
C PRO A 652 2.46 27.43 -9.23
N ASP A 653 3.00 28.57 -8.84
CA ASP A 653 2.28 29.60 -8.05
C ASP A 653 0.96 30.08 -8.68
N GLY A 654 0.89 30.10 -10.01
CA GLY A 654 -0.34 30.43 -10.73
C GLY A 654 -1.51 29.46 -10.48
N LEU A 655 -1.27 28.27 -9.95
CA LEU A 655 -2.28 27.29 -9.59
C LEU A 655 -2.70 27.34 -8.11
N ILE A 656 -2.05 28.14 -7.27
CA ILE A 656 -2.41 28.28 -5.84
C ILE A 656 -3.90 28.58 -5.65
N PRO A 657 -4.55 29.49 -6.42
CA PRO A 657 -5.99 29.73 -6.31
C PRO A 657 -6.84 28.47 -6.52
N LEU A 658 -6.46 27.61 -7.47
CA LEU A 658 -7.12 26.31 -7.71
C LEU A 658 -6.87 25.34 -6.55
N TYR A 659 -5.64 25.28 -6.05
CA TYR A 659 -5.28 24.42 -4.92
C TYR A 659 -6.04 24.82 -3.65
N ALA A 660 -6.09 26.11 -3.33
CA ALA A 660 -6.85 26.61 -2.19
C ALA A 660 -8.34 26.30 -2.32
N LEU A 661 -8.93 26.47 -3.51
CA LEU A 661 -10.31 26.11 -3.76
C LEU A 661 -10.58 24.62 -3.50
N ILE A 662 -9.73 23.72 -3.99
CA ILE A 662 -9.85 22.27 -3.76
C ILE A 662 -9.74 21.95 -2.28
N VAL A 663 -8.80 22.57 -1.55
CA VAL A 663 -8.62 22.33 -0.12
C VAL A 663 -9.82 22.81 0.68
N VAL A 664 -10.34 24.01 0.40
CA VAL A 664 -11.53 24.56 1.08
C VAL A 664 -12.77 23.70 0.82
N GLN A 665 -12.99 23.29 -0.44
CA GLN A 665 -14.09 22.39 -0.79
C GLN A 665 -13.96 21.01 -0.09
N TRP A 666 -12.73 20.50 0.02
CA TRP A 666 -12.44 19.26 0.70
C TRP A 666 -12.75 19.36 2.20
N LEU A 667 -12.34 20.41 2.86
CA LEU A 667 -12.59 20.69 4.28
C LEU A 667 -14.09 20.92 4.56
N LYS A 668 -14.82 21.59 3.67
CA LYS A 668 -16.30 21.73 3.76
C LYS A 668 -17.05 20.40 3.66
N GLY A 669 -16.34 19.29 3.51
CA GLY A 669 -16.98 17.99 3.43
C GLY A 669 -17.62 17.67 2.07
N PHE A 670 -17.32 18.44 1.00
CA PHE A 670 -17.90 18.15 -0.31
C PHE A 670 -17.49 16.76 -0.79
N SER A 671 -18.45 16.03 -1.36
CA SER A 671 -18.16 14.76 -2.00
C SER A 671 -17.25 14.94 -3.22
N LEU A 672 -16.48 13.91 -3.58
CA LEU A 672 -15.64 13.97 -4.78
C LEU A 672 -16.47 14.26 -6.04
N ALA A 673 -17.67 13.68 -6.13
CA ALA A 673 -18.59 13.92 -7.23
C ALA A 673 -18.97 15.42 -7.32
N GLU A 674 -19.22 16.07 -6.19
CA GLU A 674 -19.52 17.50 -6.13
C GLU A 674 -18.32 18.36 -6.55
N ILE A 675 -17.12 18.05 -6.09
CA ILE A 675 -15.89 18.75 -6.49
C ILE A 675 -15.67 18.64 -8.01
N ILE A 676 -15.84 17.45 -8.58
CA ILE A 676 -15.74 17.21 -10.02
C ILE A 676 -16.81 18.02 -10.77
N ARG A 677 -18.06 18.00 -10.30
CA ARG A 677 -19.17 18.75 -10.91
C ARG A 677 -18.87 20.25 -10.94
N ARG A 678 -18.42 20.83 -9.82
CA ARG A 678 -18.05 22.24 -9.74
C ARG A 678 -16.92 22.62 -10.67
N ASN A 679 -15.94 21.74 -10.84
CA ASN A 679 -14.85 21.95 -11.81
C ASN A 679 -15.35 21.92 -13.27
N ILE A 680 -16.29 21.02 -13.58
CA ILE A 680 -16.96 20.97 -14.90
C ILE A 680 -17.76 22.26 -15.13
N ASP A 681 -18.56 22.70 -14.17
CA ASP A 681 -19.36 23.91 -14.23
C ASP A 681 -18.49 25.17 -14.44
N TYR A 682 -17.32 25.22 -13.77
CA TYR A 682 -16.35 26.29 -13.99
C TYR A 682 -15.86 26.34 -15.45
N HIS A 683 -15.53 25.19 -16.05
CA HIS A 683 -15.10 25.14 -17.45
C HIS A 683 -16.23 25.55 -18.39
N ASN A 684 -17.45 25.08 -18.14
CA ASN A 684 -18.63 25.42 -18.95
C ASN A 684 -18.95 26.92 -18.90
N ARG A 685 -18.96 27.54 -17.70
CA ARG A 685 -19.24 28.99 -17.53
C ARG A 685 -18.19 29.87 -18.17
N ASN A 686 -16.92 29.40 -18.24
CA ASN A 686 -15.82 30.16 -18.84
C ASN A 686 -15.57 29.82 -20.32
N GLY A 687 -16.43 29.03 -20.95
CA GLY A 687 -16.29 28.63 -22.36
C GLY A 687 -15.02 27.83 -22.65
N LYS A 688 -14.41 27.20 -21.65
CA LYS A 688 -13.18 26.42 -21.80
C LYS A 688 -13.48 25.01 -22.28
N SER A 689 -12.90 24.62 -23.41
CA SER A 689 -12.98 23.22 -23.87
C SER A 689 -12.25 22.27 -22.93
N TYR A 690 -12.81 21.11 -22.66
CA TYR A 690 -12.19 20.08 -21.81
C TYR A 690 -12.48 18.66 -22.32
N ASN A 691 -11.59 17.73 -21.97
CA ASN A 691 -11.80 16.30 -22.15
C ASN A 691 -12.30 15.72 -20.82
N LEU A 692 -13.57 15.31 -20.74
CA LEU A 692 -14.20 14.86 -19.50
C LEU A 692 -13.42 13.77 -18.76
N PRO A 693 -12.99 12.64 -19.36
CA PRO A 693 -12.18 11.66 -18.67
C PRO A 693 -10.87 12.22 -18.08
N LYS A 694 -10.23 13.14 -18.80
CA LYS A 694 -9.01 13.80 -18.29
C LYS A 694 -9.34 14.72 -17.11
N LEU A 695 -10.40 15.52 -17.21
CA LEU A 695 -10.80 16.46 -16.15
C LEU A 695 -11.14 15.71 -14.85
N ILE A 696 -11.84 14.57 -14.94
CA ILE A 696 -12.14 13.71 -13.79
C ILE A 696 -10.84 13.20 -13.15
N ARG A 697 -9.90 12.68 -13.92
CA ARG A 697 -8.59 12.20 -13.41
C ARG A 697 -7.77 13.32 -12.78
N ASP A 698 -7.68 14.48 -13.47
CA ASP A 698 -6.91 15.61 -12.97
C ASP A 698 -7.50 16.14 -11.65
N THR A 699 -8.84 16.17 -11.52
CA THR A 699 -9.50 16.57 -10.27
C THR A 699 -9.24 15.56 -9.14
N MET A 700 -9.31 14.25 -9.42
CA MET A 700 -8.94 13.22 -8.43
C MET A 700 -7.47 13.34 -8.02
N GLU A 701 -6.58 13.62 -8.96
CA GLU A 701 -5.15 13.83 -8.67
C GLU A 701 -4.94 15.05 -7.79
N LEU A 702 -5.60 16.18 -8.06
CA LEU A 702 -5.54 17.38 -7.21
C LEU A 702 -6.04 17.11 -5.79
N VAL A 703 -7.14 16.39 -5.63
CA VAL A 703 -7.63 16.01 -4.30
C VAL A 703 -6.60 15.16 -3.56
N GLU A 704 -6.05 14.12 -4.19
CA GLU A 704 -5.06 13.23 -3.54
C GLU A 704 -3.74 13.93 -3.26
N GLN A 705 -3.16 14.67 -4.22
CA GLN A 705 -1.84 15.27 -4.08
C GLN A 705 -1.85 16.55 -3.26
N ILE A 706 -2.86 17.39 -3.40
CA ILE A 706 -2.93 18.68 -2.73
C ILE A 706 -3.70 18.57 -1.42
N ALA A 707 -4.99 18.21 -1.47
CA ALA A 707 -5.84 18.27 -0.28
C ALA A 707 -5.51 17.19 0.76
N ARG A 708 -5.12 15.96 0.31
CA ARG A 708 -4.88 14.83 1.20
C ARG A 708 -3.41 14.61 1.56
N PHE A 709 -2.47 15.21 0.85
CA PHE A 709 -1.05 14.98 1.10
C PHE A 709 -0.28 16.25 1.42
N LYS A 710 -0.22 17.23 0.48
CA LYS A 710 0.60 18.44 0.68
C LYS A 710 -0.01 19.38 1.72
N ALA A 711 -1.32 19.65 1.64
CA ALA A 711 -1.96 20.58 2.56
C ALA A 711 -1.83 20.13 4.03
N PRO A 712 -2.19 18.90 4.43
CA PRO A 712 -2.03 18.46 5.82
C PRO A 712 -0.62 18.68 6.35
N LYS A 713 0.39 18.27 5.58
CA LYS A 713 1.79 18.36 5.97
C LYS A 713 2.26 19.80 6.23
N TYR A 714 2.02 20.69 5.28
CA TYR A 714 2.58 22.04 5.34
C TYR A 714 1.73 23.00 6.15
N PHE A 715 0.42 22.79 6.23
CA PHE A 715 -0.44 23.57 7.11
C PHE A 715 -0.24 23.21 8.58
N ALA A 716 -0.01 21.93 8.92
CA ALA A 716 0.34 21.55 10.29
C ALA A 716 1.63 22.24 10.73
N ALA A 717 2.65 22.24 9.86
CA ALA A 717 3.92 22.95 10.13
C ALA A 717 3.69 24.48 10.28
N TYR A 718 2.87 25.07 9.42
CA TYR A 718 2.49 26.48 9.50
C TYR A 718 1.82 26.81 10.84
N MET A 719 0.87 25.98 11.27
CA MET A 719 0.13 26.18 12.53
C MET A 719 1.02 26.03 13.76
N ASP A 720 1.93 25.06 13.81
CA ASP A 720 2.84 24.91 14.95
C ASP A 720 3.79 26.11 15.08
N VAL A 721 4.29 26.65 13.96
CA VAL A 721 5.12 27.88 13.97
C VAL A 721 4.29 29.10 14.33
N LEU A 722 3.03 29.18 13.87
CA LEU A 722 2.12 30.27 14.23
C LEU A 722 1.82 30.26 15.74
N ASN A 723 1.50 29.11 16.30
CA ASN A 723 1.24 28.95 17.74
C ASN A 723 2.47 29.32 18.58
N LEU A 724 3.67 28.96 18.11
CA LEU A 724 4.92 29.41 18.73
C LEU A 724 5.04 30.95 18.72
N HIS A 725 4.79 31.57 17.57
CA HIS A 725 4.84 33.01 17.43
C HIS A 725 3.81 33.71 18.32
N LEU A 726 2.55 33.24 18.32
CA LEU A 726 1.47 33.80 19.17
C LEU A 726 1.83 33.72 20.67
N SER A 727 2.42 32.61 21.09
CA SER A 727 2.91 32.45 22.46
C SER A 727 4.04 33.45 22.78
N GLN A 728 4.97 33.68 21.85
CA GLN A 728 6.08 34.66 22.04
C GLN A 728 5.61 36.11 22.18
N ILE A 729 4.53 36.47 21.48
CA ILE A 729 3.97 37.85 21.55
C ILE A 729 2.87 38.02 22.60
N GLY A 730 2.60 36.97 23.41
CA GLY A 730 1.57 37.02 24.48
C GLY A 730 0.12 36.96 23.98
N ARG A 731 -0.11 36.52 22.74
CA ARG A 731 -1.45 36.37 22.14
C ARG A 731 -1.91 34.90 22.13
N SER A 732 -1.69 34.19 23.23
CA SER A 732 -2.17 32.83 23.41
C SER A 732 -3.70 32.71 23.39
N ASP A 733 -4.41 33.84 23.57
CA ASP A 733 -5.85 33.94 23.37
C ASP A 733 -6.34 33.58 21.95
N LEU A 734 -5.46 33.72 20.95
CA LEU A 734 -5.73 33.39 19.55
C LEU A 734 -5.39 31.93 19.18
N ILE A 735 -4.78 31.19 20.10
CA ILE A 735 -4.49 29.79 19.89
C ILE A 735 -5.79 29.01 20.12
N ASP A 736 -6.40 28.58 19.03
CA ASP A 736 -7.56 27.70 19.09
C ASP A 736 -7.10 26.26 19.22
N HIS A 737 -7.20 25.70 20.42
CA HIS A 737 -6.83 24.32 20.71
C HIS A 737 -7.80 23.28 20.10
N ASP A 738 -9.02 23.71 19.75
CA ASP A 738 -10.03 22.87 19.10
C ASP A 738 -9.86 22.85 17.56
N LEU A 739 -9.14 23.83 17.01
CA LEU A 739 -8.86 23.99 15.59
C LEU A 739 -7.53 23.30 15.21
N ASP A 740 -7.47 21.99 15.35
CA ASP A 740 -6.37 21.22 14.74
C ASP A 740 -6.58 21.09 13.23
N ILE A 741 -6.19 22.15 12.49
CA ILE A 741 -6.27 22.20 11.03
C ILE A 741 -5.46 21.06 10.40
N GLY A 742 -4.38 20.61 11.02
CA GLY A 742 -3.59 19.47 10.56
C GLY A 742 -4.44 18.19 10.51
N THR A 743 -5.11 17.88 11.61
CA THR A 743 -6.04 16.75 11.72
C THR A 743 -7.26 16.93 10.83
N GLN A 744 -7.87 18.13 10.81
CA GLN A 744 -8.99 18.40 9.91
C GLN A 744 -8.63 18.21 8.44
N LEU A 745 -7.44 18.63 8.02
CA LEU A 745 -6.94 18.42 6.66
C LEU A 745 -6.59 16.97 6.37
N GLU A 746 -6.04 16.24 7.34
CA GLU A 746 -5.74 14.82 7.16
C GLU A 746 -7.02 13.99 6.95
N PHE A 747 -8.05 14.25 7.73
CA PHE A 747 -9.36 13.62 7.57
C PHE A 747 -10.18 14.26 6.44
N GLY A 748 -9.86 15.51 6.06
CA GLY A 748 -10.54 16.26 4.99
C GLY A 748 -11.93 16.72 5.39
N VAL A 749 -12.10 17.14 6.66
CA VAL A 749 -13.40 17.55 7.22
C VAL A 749 -13.21 18.58 8.34
N SER A 750 -14.09 19.57 8.40
CA SER A 750 -14.16 20.57 9.46
C SER A 750 -15.29 20.28 10.46
N SER A 751 -16.33 19.55 10.05
CA SER A 751 -17.49 19.25 10.89
C SER A 751 -17.18 18.15 11.92
N ARG A 752 -17.59 18.37 13.18
CA ARG A 752 -17.46 17.38 14.26
C ARG A 752 -18.20 16.08 13.94
N THR A 753 -19.39 16.17 13.32
CA THR A 753 -20.16 14.99 12.90
C THR A 753 -19.40 14.17 11.88
N LEU A 754 -18.82 14.79 10.84
CA LEU A 754 -18.02 14.10 9.84
C LEU A 754 -16.79 13.44 10.45
N LEU A 755 -16.08 14.16 11.36
CA LEU A 755 -14.93 13.59 12.06
C LEU A 755 -15.35 12.37 12.89
N SER A 756 -16.44 12.46 13.65
CA SER A 756 -16.99 11.36 14.44
C SER A 756 -17.33 10.13 13.59
N LEU A 757 -17.92 10.33 12.41
CA LEU A 757 -18.22 9.25 11.47
C LEU A 757 -16.96 8.57 10.92
N LEU A 758 -15.91 9.34 10.62
CA LEU A 758 -14.61 8.81 10.18
C LEU A 758 -13.89 8.04 11.31
N GLU A 759 -13.97 8.55 12.54
CA GLU A 759 -13.42 7.89 13.73
C GLU A 759 -14.16 6.58 14.09
N LEU A 760 -15.43 6.46 13.71
CA LEU A 760 -16.20 5.20 13.79
C LEU A 760 -15.79 4.20 12.70
N GLY A 761 -14.87 4.56 11.81
CA GLY A 761 -14.27 3.69 10.80
C GLY A 761 -14.93 3.73 9.43
N LEU A 762 -15.84 4.66 9.17
CA LEU A 762 -16.42 4.84 7.84
C LEU A 762 -15.40 5.43 6.87
N SER A 763 -15.46 4.99 5.61
CA SER A 763 -14.76 5.69 4.53
C SER A 763 -15.31 7.10 4.37
N ARG A 764 -14.50 8.04 3.87
CA ARG A 764 -14.98 9.42 3.64
C ARG A 764 -16.18 9.47 2.70
N MET A 765 -16.27 8.57 1.71
CA MET A 765 -17.44 8.50 0.81
C MET A 765 -18.72 8.20 1.58
N SER A 766 -18.70 7.19 2.43
CA SER A 766 -19.86 6.81 3.26
C SER A 766 -20.15 7.83 4.35
N ALA A 767 -19.10 8.38 4.98
CA ALA A 767 -19.26 9.42 6.00
C ALA A 767 -19.91 10.68 5.44
N VAL A 768 -19.49 11.18 4.27
CA VAL A 768 -20.09 12.35 3.61
C VAL A 768 -21.53 12.07 3.19
N ALA A 769 -21.79 10.89 2.59
CA ALA A 769 -23.13 10.52 2.19
C ALA A 769 -24.11 10.43 3.38
N LEU A 770 -23.65 9.92 4.51
CA LEU A 770 -24.45 9.84 5.74
C LEU A 770 -24.62 11.22 6.39
N TYR A 771 -23.55 12.03 6.41
CA TYR A 771 -23.59 13.40 6.93
C TYR A 771 -24.60 14.28 6.20
N GLU A 772 -24.72 14.18 4.87
CA GLU A 772 -25.74 14.90 4.08
C GLU A 772 -27.19 14.55 4.54
N LYS A 773 -27.39 13.33 5.10
CA LYS A 773 -28.68 12.88 5.64
C LYS A 773 -28.88 13.27 7.11
N ILE A 774 -27.78 13.34 7.88
CA ILE A 774 -27.79 13.81 9.27
C ILE A 774 -28.08 15.32 9.32
N ALA A 775 -27.48 16.10 8.43
CA ALA A 775 -27.62 17.55 8.32
C ALA A 775 -27.40 18.30 9.66
N ARG A 776 -26.43 17.85 10.46
CA ARG A 776 -25.99 18.45 11.74
C ARG A 776 -24.47 18.37 11.85
N ASP A 777 -23.84 19.41 12.39
CA ASP A 777 -22.39 19.58 12.46
C ASP A 777 -21.77 19.20 13.81
N ASP A 778 -22.60 19.05 14.85
CA ASP A 778 -22.20 19.04 16.25
C ASP A 778 -22.21 17.65 16.93
N LEU A 779 -22.54 16.59 16.20
CA LEU A 779 -22.69 15.25 16.78
C LEU A 779 -21.33 14.62 17.19
N SER A 780 -21.30 14.10 18.43
CA SER A 780 -20.23 13.20 18.89
C SER A 780 -20.39 11.79 18.28
N LYS A 781 -19.43 10.90 18.54
CA LYS A 781 -19.51 9.48 18.14
C LYS A 781 -20.79 8.80 18.64
N GLU A 782 -21.11 9.01 19.92
CA GLU A 782 -22.31 8.47 20.56
C GLU A 782 -23.57 9.05 19.90
N GLY A 783 -23.56 10.35 19.58
CA GLY A 783 -24.64 11.02 18.87
C GLY A 783 -24.84 10.48 17.46
N CYS A 784 -23.77 10.17 16.74
CA CYS A 784 -23.83 9.55 15.42
C CYS A 784 -24.36 8.10 15.49
N LEU A 785 -23.93 7.31 16.49
CA LEU A 785 -24.43 5.95 16.72
C LEU A 785 -25.92 5.96 17.10
N ALA A 786 -26.33 6.86 17.99
CA ALA A 786 -27.74 7.01 18.39
C ALA A 786 -28.61 7.40 17.18
N TRP A 787 -28.17 8.38 16.38
CA TRP A 787 -28.90 8.81 15.19
C TRP A 787 -29.07 7.65 14.18
N ALA A 788 -27.99 6.86 13.98
CA ALA A 788 -28.02 5.72 13.08
C ALA A 788 -28.95 4.61 13.60
N ALA A 789 -28.90 4.30 14.91
CA ALA A 789 -29.74 3.29 15.54
C ALA A 789 -31.25 3.61 15.44
N GLU A 790 -31.64 4.87 15.65
CA GLU A 790 -33.02 5.33 15.51
C GLU A 790 -33.55 5.16 14.08
N ARG A 791 -32.68 5.16 13.08
CA ARG A 791 -33.07 5.16 11.64
C ARG A 791 -32.59 3.93 10.87
N GLU A 792 -32.20 2.87 11.56
CA GLU A 792 -31.67 1.65 10.93
C GLU A 792 -32.59 1.10 9.85
N SER A 793 -33.92 1.04 10.12
CA SER A 793 -34.92 0.57 9.17
C SER A 793 -35.16 1.51 7.99
N GLN A 794 -34.79 2.79 8.10
CA GLN A 794 -34.98 3.81 7.08
C GLN A 794 -33.75 4.00 6.18
N LEU A 795 -32.58 3.45 6.56
CA LEU A 795 -31.33 3.66 5.85
C LEU A 795 -31.41 3.24 4.37
N GLU A 796 -32.14 2.16 4.06
CA GLU A 796 -32.29 1.69 2.67
C GLU A 796 -33.08 2.67 1.78
N GLY A 797 -33.95 3.49 2.37
CA GLY A 797 -34.73 4.51 1.66
C GLY A 797 -33.99 5.84 1.46
N MET A 798 -32.77 6.01 1.97
CA MET A 798 -32.07 7.30 1.98
C MET A 798 -31.31 7.67 0.70
N ASP A 799 -31.49 6.94 -0.40
CA ASP A 799 -30.72 7.14 -1.67
C ASP A 799 -29.19 7.18 -1.46
N ILE A 800 -28.69 6.25 -0.67
CA ILE A 800 -27.25 6.00 -0.47
C ILE A 800 -26.90 4.69 -1.22
N PRO A 801 -25.80 4.62 -1.98
CA PRO A 801 -25.38 3.39 -2.65
C PRO A 801 -25.29 2.19 -1.70
N MET A 802 -25.74 1.02 -2.12
CA MET A 802 -25.80 -0.19 -1.28
C MET A 802 -24.45 -0.58 -0.66
N ILE A 803 -23.34 -0.35 -1.38
CA ILE A 803 -22.00 -0.62 -0.85
C ILE A 803 -21.66 0.32 0.33
N MET A 804 -22.04 1.60 0.26
CA MET A 804 -21.86 2.53 1.38
C MET A 804 -22.76 2.13 2.57
N LEU A 805 -24.01 1.72 2.30
CA LEU A 805 -24.91 1.23 3.35
C LEU A 805 -24.38 -0.05 4.02
N ARG A 806 -23.77 -0.94 3.25
CA ARG A 806 -23.10 -2.12 3.79
C ARG A 806 -21.98 -1.74 4.74
N GLU A 807 -21.12 -0.78 4.35
CA GLU A 807 -20.07 -0.26 5.21
C GLU A 807 -20.64 0.40 6.48
N VAL A 808 -21.69 1.22 6.35
CA VAL A 808 -22.39 1.83 7.49
C VAL A 808 -22.92 0.77 8.46
N ARG A 809 -23.59 -0.27 7.96
CA ARG A 809 -24.08 -1.38 8.81
C ARG A 809 -22.95 -2.12 9.50
N GLU A 810 -21.89 -2.43 8.76
CA GLU A 810 -20.75 -3.17 9.27
C GLU A 810 -20.02 -2.41 10.40
N LYS A 811 -19.89 -1.09 10.27
CA LYS A 811 -19.14 -0.25 11.20
C LYS A 811 -19.97 0.29 12.36
N LEU A 812 -21.24 0.64 12.13
CA LEU A 812 -22.08 1.24 13.16
C LEU A 812 -22.94 0.22 13.92
N PHE A 813 -23.20 -0.98 13.35
CA PHE A 813 -24.01 -2.03 13.95
C PHE A 813 -23.29 -3.39 14.00
N PRO A 814 -22.15 -3.52 14.67
CA PRO A 814 -21.34 -4.74 14.64
C PRO A 814 -22.03 -5.97 15.26
N GLY A 815 -23.17 -5.79 15.96
CA GLY A 815 -23.96 -6.87 16.61
C GLY A 815 -24.96 -7.60 15.70
N ASN A 816 -25.44 -7.00 14.61
CA ASN A 816 -26.54 -7.51 13.80
C ASN A 816 -26.13 -8.45 12.64
N ASN A 817 -24.83 -8.57 12.35
CA ASN A 817 -24.34 -9.30 11.15
C ASN A 817 -24.35 -10.84 11.27
N GLN A 818 -24.76 -11.44 12.40
CA GLN A 818 -24.74 -12.91 12.56
C GLN A 818 -25.98 -13.64 12.00
N GLN A 819 -27.07 -12.93 11.70
CA GLN A 819 -28.28 -13.59 11.19
C GLN A 819 -28.32 -13.76 9.67
N SER A 820 -27.53 -12.99 8.89
CA SER A 820 -27.57 -13.07 7.42
C SER A 820 -26.54 -14.04 6.80
N GLN A 821 -25.51 -14.48 7.54
CA GLN A 821 -24.52 -15.46 7.03
C GLN A 821 -24.89 -16.93 7.34
N ALA A 822 -25.91 -17.17 8.15
CA ALA A 822 -26.38 -18.53 8.46
C ALA A 822 -27.46 -19.02 7.47
N SER A 823 -27.87 -18.21 6.49
CA SER A 823 -28.95 -18.54 5.53
C SER A 823 -28.48 -18.52 4.06
N THR A 824 -27.20 -18.51 3.80
CA THR A 824 -26.58 -18.73 2.49
C THR A 824 -25.43 -19.71 2.63
#